data_05327b7c2dacff142ca497c79b8757f8
#
_entry.id   05327b7c2dacff142ca497c79b8757f8
#
_cell.length_a   1.000
_cell.length_b   1.000
_cell.length_c   1.000
_cell.angle_alpha   90.00
_cell.angle_beta   90.00
_cell.angle_gamma   90.00
#
_symmetry.space_group_name_H-M   'P 1'
#
loop_
_entity.id
_entity.type
_entity.pdbx_description
1 polymer ?
#
loop_
_entity_poly.entity_id
_entity_poly.type
_entity_poly.pdbx_seq_one_letter_code
_entity_poly.pdbx_strand_id
1 'polypeptide(L)'
;MCIRDSQYKGAFYEIGDFAAWRRFLEALEEQIRELADGRKARLRSRLDGALARYGTSPLLQEAERLLEQESNFAVAEEYLNRAETGECELDDALLHDNDYFSDFLTPSVYDPLLQECIRSKGRNLKTFGWNYVEKQLPRDWTARLRDSSRALVSNWPARRDMASPAQVQGLLKGLGIDAGGAVKAMGRREEMWQVTVRPTARSLADYLHPIAAFGTQMKSPLQVIFLYGSHTPQQLVDTVTSLNLGTMSIVFIDQPIDTAARRYIGEIFHTQKTGQNPFLLVDQVLLLYLAMHQETERLPAMLKCTLPYTTYQPFVRDGGSTADEMFCGRATELATIIDPNGACVVYGGRQLGKTALLERAESRCSKPENKAYAVYSTIIRQKSEAEAVETLLADIKRKTEGKVALKPCGTLREMCAQLSRMFMTGQIVSMHLLIDEVDDFLGAIADEAYRPIQPLVDLKRETKNNFKFVIAGLHNVCRAKNATRANGIFGQLGRPLCIKPLSPTDAMQLLSKPLRYLGFRIDRYPHLETILTNTNYYPGILQFFGYILVETLTGQYAKYYRAADGNPPFTLRDDQLGAVMNSADLNKSIKDKFRWSLELDPRYFMIARCITMLYHIFEEDRASCSWRGFSVEDIMGVAEDYHIHCLENVSKTEYIILMDEMVEMGILGKPDESAHTYRLRRNSFVDIIGESLDSLEADIISNNTEE
;
A
#
# COMPACT_ATOMS: atom_id res chain seq x y z
N MET A 1 -16.72 -3.59 -20.70
CA MET A 1 -18.09 -4.07 -20.63
C MET A 1 -19.13 -2.96 -20.42
N CYS A 2 -19.01 -2.04 -19.47
CA CYS A 2 -20.00 -0.97 -19.22
C CYS A 2 -20.20 0.06 -20.35
N ILE A 3 -19.19 0.38 -21.16
CA ILE A 3 -19.32 1.40 -22.21
C ILE A 3 -20.06 0.85 -23.45
N ARG A 4 -19.77 -0.39 -23.86
CA ARG A 4 -20.55 -1.07 -24.90
C ARG A 4 -22.02 -1.26 -24.48
N ASP A 5 -22.25 -1.61 -23.22
CA ASP A 5 -23.58 -1.76 -22.64
C ASP A 5 -24.45 -0.49 -22.75
N SER A 6 -23.85 0.70 -22.59
CA SER A 6 -24.56 1.98 -22.73
C SER A 6 -24.90 2.32 -24.17
N GLN A 7 -24.06 1.97 -25.15
CA GLN A 7 -24.32 2.18 -26.57
C GLN A 7 -25.41 1.24 -27.08
N TYR A 8 -25.36 -0.06 -26.69
CA TYR A 8 -26.43 -1.01 -27.05
C TYR A 8 -27.75 -0.70 -26.36
N LYS A 9 -27.72 -0.28 -25.09
CA LYS A 9 -28.93 0.19 -24.39
C LYS A 9 -29.59 1.34 -25.12
N GLY A 10 -28.82 2.32 -25.60
CA GLY A 10 -29.31 3.45 -26.39
C GLY A 10 -29.98 2.98 -27.69
N ALA A 11 -29.28 2.15 -28.46
CA ALA A 11 -29.76 1.67 -29.74
C ALA A 11 -31.06 0.85 -29.65
N PHE A 12 -31.17 -0.09 -28.70
CA PHE A 12 -32.40 -0.88 -28.51
C PHE A 12 -33.53 -0.07 -27.91
N TYR A 13 -33.23 0.95 -27.10
CA TYR A 13 -34.24 1.84 -26.55
C TYR A 13 -34.84 2.76 -27.61
N GLU A 14 -34.01 3.27 -28.54
CA GLU A 14 -34.45 4.09 -29.66
C GLU A 14 -35.30 3.33 -30.66
N ILE A 15 -35.04 2.03 -30.87
CA ILE A 15 -35.80 1.17 -31.77
C ILE A 15 -37.07 0.60 -31.08
N GLY A 16 -37.13 0.65 -29.74
CA GLY A 16 -38.26 0.11 -28.96
C GLY A 16 -38.36 -1.43 -28.98
N ASP A 17 -37.31 -2.15 -29.43
CA ASP A 17 -37.29 -3.61 -29.47
C ASP A 17 -36.76 -4.24 -28.18
N PHE A 18 -37.61 -4.24 -27.16
CA PHE A 18 -37.28 -4.85 -25.88
C PHE A 18 -37.12 -6.39 -25.95
N ALA A 19 -37.70 -7.05 -26.94
CA ALA A 19 -37.57 -8.47 -27.09
C ALA A 19 -36.21 -8.86 -27.67
N ALA A 20 -35.67 -8.07 -28.59
CA ALA A 20 -34.31 -8.22 -29.09
C ALA A 20 -33.27 -7.95 -28.00
N TRP A 21 -33.52 -6.92 -27.20
CA TRP A 21 -32.63 -6.57 -26.08
C TRP A 21 -32.59 -7.67 -25.02
N ARG A 22 -33.74 -8.24 -24.68
CA ARG A 22 -33.82 -9.35 -23.74
C ARG A 22 -33.06 -10.58 -24.25
N ARG A 23 -33.21 -10.94 -25.50
CA ARG A 23 -32.50 -12.07 -26.14
C ARG A 23 -30.98 -11.81 -26.14
N PHE A 24 -30.56 -10.58 -26.39
CA PHE A 24 -29.15 -10.21 -26.31
C PHE A 24 -28.59 -10.38 -24.89
N LEU A 25 -29.30 -9.93 -23.85
CA LEU A 25 -28.90 -10.12 -22.47
C LEU A 25 -28.84 -11.60 -22.07
N GLU A 26 -29.85 -12.39 -22.45
CA GLU A 26 -29.90 -13.85 -22.20
C GLU A 26 -28.70 -14.56 -22.88
N ALA A 27 -28.34 -14.19 -24.11
CA ALA A 27 -27.18 -14.73 -24.81
C ALA A 27 -25.85 -14.28 -24.15
N LEU A 28 -25.78 -13.06 -23.69
CA LEU A 28 -24.58 -12.54 -22.97
C LEU A 28 -24.40 -13.23 -21.61
N GLU A 29 -25.50 -13.45 -20.88
CA GLU A 29 -25.46 -14.20 -19.62
C GLU A 29 -24.99 -15.64 -19.81
N GLU A 30 -25.43 -16.29 -20.88
CA GLU A 30 -25.00 -17.65 -21.27
C GLU A 30 -23.48 -17.66 -21.57
N GLN A 31 -23.01 -16.73 -22.39
CA GLN A 31 -21.55 -16.61 -22.69
C GLN A 31 -20.72 -16.36 -21.45
N ILE A 32 -21.18 -15.49 -20.54
CA ILE A 32 -20.48 -15.23 -19.28
C ILE A 32 -20.42 -16.51 -18.43
N ARG A 33 -21.50 -17.27 -18.38
CA ARG A 33 -21.57 -18.55 -17.64
C ARG A 33 -20.61 -19.58 -18.22
N GLU A 34 -20.61 -19.78 -19.55
CA GLU A 34 -19.69 -20.70 -20.23
C GLU A 34 -18.23 -20.33 -19.98
N LEU A 35 -17.88 -19.03 -20.02
CA LEU A 35 -16.53 -18.53 -19.72
C LEU A 35 -16.13 -18.77 -18.26
N ALA A 36 -17.07 -18.56 -17.32
CA ALA A 36 -16.83 -18.80 -15.90
C ALA A 36 -16.63 -20.28 -15.61
N ASP A 37 -17.47 -21.14 -16.18
CA ASP A 37 -17.36 -22.60 -16.03
C ASP A 37 -16.08 -23.15 -16.65
N GLY A 38 -15.69 -22.66 -17.81
CA GLY A 38 -14.42 -23.00 -18.46
C GLY A 38 -13.19 -22.57 -17.65
N ARG A 39 -13.24 -21.39 -17.00
CA ARG A 39 -12.18 -20.91 -16.10
C ARG A 39 -12.12 -21.75 -14.82
N LYS A 40 -13.27 -22.06 -14.23
CA LYS A 40 -13.38 -22.90 -13.04
C LYS A 40 -12.80 -24.29 -13.27
N ALA A 41 -13.17 -24.94 -14.37
CA ALA A 41 -12.68 -26.27 -14.72
C ALA A 41 -11.17 -26.32 -14.87
N ARG A 42 -10.57 -25.29 -15.48
CA ARG A 42 -9.10 -25.19 -15.63
C ARG A 42 -8.40 -24.98 -14.31
N LEU A 43 -8.89 -24.07 -13.48
CA LEU A 43 -8.31 -23.81 -12.16
C LEU A 43 -8.44 -25.05 -11.26
N ARG A 44 -9.53 -25.79 -11.37
CA ARG A 44 -9.71 -27.07 -10.66
C ARG A 44 -8.65 -28.11 -11.09
N SER A 45 -8.44 -28.27 -12.40
CA SER A 45 -7.40 -29.16 -12.92
C SER A 45 -5.98 -28.78 -12.45
N ARG A 46 -5.68 -27.47 -12.38
CA ARG A 46 -4.40 -26.98 -11.82
C ARG A 46 -4.30 -27.28 -10.32
N LEU A 47 -5.38 -27.05 -9.58
CA LEU A 47 -5.43 -27.34 -8.14
C LEU A 47 -5.15 -28.82 -7.87
N ASP A 48 -5.81 -29.74 -8.61
CA ASP A 48 -5.62 -31.17 -8.49
C ASP A 48 -4.15 -31.57 -8.79
N GLY A 49 -3.55 -30.95 -9.81
CA GLY A 49 -2.14 -31.11 -10.15
C GLY A 49 -1.19 -30.59 -9.05
N ALA A 50 -1.50 -29.42 -8.48
CA ALA A 50 -0.72 -28.82 -7.41
C ALA A 50 -0.83 -29.64 -6.09
N LEU A 51 -2.03 -30.09 -5.73
CA LEU A 51 -2.25 -30.99 -4.58
C LEU A 51 -1.49 -32.29 -4.72
N ALA A 52 -1.47 -32.90 -5.92
CA ALA A 52 -0.72 -34.11 -6.18
C ALA A 52 0.79 -33.93 -6.07
N ARG A 53 1.32 -32.75 -6.43
CA ARG A 53 2.76 -32.47 -6.46
C ARG A 53 3.31 -31.94 -5.15
N TYR A 54 2.57 -31.08 -4.47
CA TYR A 54 3.04 -30.35 -3.28
C TYR A 54 2.32 -30.74 -1.99
N GLY A 55 1.28 -31.58 -2.07
CA GLY A 55 0.44 -31.93 -0.93
C GLY A 55 -0.51 -30.80 -0.54
N THR A 56 -1.20 -30.95 0.58
CA THR A 56 -2.11 -29.95 1.13
C THR A 56 -1.35 -28.83 1.82
N SER A 57 -1.54 -27.59 1.36
CA SER A 57 -1.04 -26.37 2.02
C SER A 57 -2.21 -25.41 2.31
N PRO A 58 -2.07 -24.47 3.26
CA PRO A 58 -3.10 -23.47 3.52
C PRO A 58 -3.50 -22.67 2.29
N LEU A 59 -2.55 -22.33 1.40
CA LEU A 59 -2.82 -21.65 0.12
C LEU A 59 -3.71 -22.49 -0.80
N LEU A 60 -3.43 -23.79 -0.94
CA LEU A 60 -4.20 -24.69 -1.80
C LEU A 60 -5.59 -24.95 -1.22
N GLN A 61 -5.73 -25.04 0.10
CA GLN A 61 -7.03 -25.17 0.76
C GLN A 61 -7.88 -23.93 0.53
N GLU A 62 -7.30 -22.73 0.61
CA GLU A 62 -8.04 -21.50 0.36
C GLU A 62 -8.37 -21.32 -1.13
N ALA A 63 -7.47 -21.71 -2.04
CA ALA A 63 -7.77 -21.76 -3.48
C ALA A 63 -8.96 -22.72 -3.77
N GLU A 64 -8.98 -23.89 -3.13
CA GLU A 64 -10.08 -24.85 -3.24
C GLU A 64 -11.39 -24.25 -2.75
N ARG A 65 -11.39 -23.62 -1.58
CA ARG A 65 -12.56 -22.95 -0.99
C ARG A 65 -13.11 -21.87 -1.91
N LEU A 66 -12.25 -21.04 -2.51
CA LEU A 66 -12.66 -19.98 -3.45
C LEU A 66 -13.27 -20.55 -4.74
N LEU A 67 -12.74 -21.67 -5.23
CA LEU A 67 -13.29 -22.35 -6.41
C LEU A 67 -14.62 -23.04 -6.12
N GLU A 68 -14.81 -23.60 -4.93
CA GLU A 68 -16.07 -24.20 -4.51
C GLU A 68 -17.18 -23.18 -4.33
N GLN A 69 -16.85 -22.00 -3.79
CA GLN A 69 -17.79 -20.90 -3.59
C GLN A 69 -18.07 -20.12 -4.88
N GLU A 70 -17.45 -20.49 -6.01
CA GLU A 70 -17.54 -19.78 -7.29
C GLU A 70 -17.21 -18.30 -7.18
N SER A 71 -16.37 -17.97 -6.19
CA SER A 71 -16.00 -16.61 -5.87
C SER A 71 -14.52 -16.40 -6.17
N ASN A 72 -14.21 -15.26 -6.79
CA ASN A 72 -12.87 -14.73 -6.86
C ASN A 72 -11.80 -15.62 -7.53
N PHE A 73 -12.09 -16.11 -8.74
CA PHE A 73 -11.19 -16.97 -9.52
C PHE A 73 -9.79 -16.36 -9.73
N ALA A 74 -9.67 -15.05 -9.76
CA ALA A 74 -8.35 -14.40 -9.89
C ALA A 74 -7.48 -14.60 -8.65
N VAL A 75 -8.08 -14.57 -7.46
CA VAL A 75 -7.36 -14.85 -6.21
C VAL A 75 -7.03 -16.32 -6.08
N ALA A 76 -7.96 -17.22 -6.46
CA ALA A 76 -7.68 -18.64 -6.49
C ALA A 76 -6.53 -18.97 -7.44
N GLU A 77 -6.48 -18.35 -8.62
CA GLU A 77 -5.39 -18.51 -9.58
C GLU A 77 -4.06 -18.03 -9.02
N GLU A 78 -4.05 -16.92 -8.29
CA GLU A 78 -2.83 -16.40 -7.68
C GLU A 78 -2.34 -17.30 -6.53
N TYR A 79 -3.24 -17.84 -5.72
CA TYR A 79 -2.84 -18.81 -4.68
C TYR A 79 -2.23 -20.07 -5.30
N LEU A 80 -2.76 -20.53 -6.44
CA LEU A 80 -2.16 -21.62 -7.21
C LEU A 80 -0.77 -21.24 -7.72
N ASN A 81 -0.60 -20.04 -8.30
CA ASN A 81 0.70 -19.55 -8.76
C ASN A 81 1.73 -19.52 -7.63
N ARG A 82 1.35 -19.03 -6.45
CA ARG A 82 2.20 -18.98 -5.26
C ARG A 82 2.58 -20.38 -4.75
N ALA A 83 1.60 -21.28 -4.67
CA ALA A 83 1.86 -22.66 -4.28
C ALA A 83 2.79 -23.38 -5.27
N GLU A 84 2.63 -23.14 -6.57
CA GLU A 84 3.50 -23.69 -7.63
C GLU A 84 4.93 -23.12 -7.56
N THR A 85 5.13 -21.92 -7.00
CA THR A 85 6.47 -21.33 -6.74
C THR A 85 7.07 -21.75 -5.41
N GLY A 86 6.40 -22.59 -4.63
CA GLY A 86 6.89 -23.17 -3.38
C GLY A 86 6.50 -22.38 -2.12
N GLU A 87 5.62 -21.40 -2.23
CA GLU A 87 5.04 -20.75 -1.06
C GLU A 87 3.94 -21.63 -0.46
N CYS A 88 3.96 -21.81 0.87
CA CYS A 88 3.01 -22.71 1.56
C CYS A 88 2.09 -22.00 2.57
N GLU A 89 2.42 -20.77 2.97
CA GLU A 89 1.73 -20.08 4.06
C GLU A 89 0.72 -19.04 3.54
N LEU A 90 -0.49 -19.08 4.09
CA LEU A 90 -1.43 -17.97 4.05
C LEU A 90 -1.02 -16.94 5.10
N ASP A 91 -1.01 -15.69 4.70
CA ASP A 91 -0.82 -14.59 5.66
C ASP A 91 -2.14 -14.40 6.44
N ASP A 92 -2.18 -14.98 7.63
CA ASP A 92 -3.35 -15.00 8.53
C ASP A 92 -3.78 -13.61 9.03
N ALA A 93 -2.97 -12.59 8.77
CA ALA A 93 -3.21 -11.22 9.28
C ALA A 93 -4.52 -10.58 8.80
N LEU A 94 -5.12 -11.09 7.71
CA LEU A 94 -6.44 -10.60 7.24
C LEU A 94 -7.63 -11.18 8.01
N LEU A 95 -7.49 -12.38 8.54
CA LEU A 95 -8.57 -13.09 9.22
C LEU A 95 -8.75 -12.63 10.67
N HIS A 96 -7.74 -11.97 11.26
CA HIS A 96 -7.70 -11.56 12.67
C HIS A 96 -7.77 -10.04 12.90
N ASP A 97 -8.25 -9.26 11.94
CA ASP A 97 -8.47 -7.84 12.17
C ASP A 97 -9.75 -7.61 12.98
N ASN A 98 -9.59 -7.50 14.30
CA ASN A 98 -10.70 -7.28 15.24
C ASN A 98 -11.55 -6.07 14.82
N ASP A 99 -12.83 -6.28 14.64
CA ASP A 99 -13.80 -5.22 14.31
C ASP A 99 -14.24 -4.48 15.59
N TYR A 100 -13.26 -3.83 16.23
CA TYR A 100 -13.50 -3.06 17.46
C TYR A 100 -14.63 -2.03 17.31
N PHE A 101 -14.82 -1.50 16.11
CA PHE A 101 -15.86 -0.49 15.90
C PHE A 101 -17.26 -1.08 15.99
N SER A 102 -17.53 -2.17 15.27
CA SER A 102 -18.82 -2.84 15.32
C SER A 102 -19.08 -3.42 16.71
N ASP A 103 -18.05 -3.98 17.37
CA ASP A 103 -18.14 -4.47 18.73
C ASP A 103 -18.52 -3.34 19.71
N PHE A 104 -17.81 -2.21 19.64
CA PHE A 104 -18.05 -1.04 20.50
C PHE A 104 -19.49 -0.52 20.39
N LEU A 105 -20.05 -0.45 19.18
CA LEU A 105 -21.41 0.09 18.95
C LEU A 105 -22.52 -0.95 19.15
N THR A 106 -22.17 -2.20 19.45
CA THR A 106 -23.17 -3.21 19.76
C THR A 106 -23.98 -2.80 21.02
N PRO A 107 -25.31 -2.80 20.98
CA PRO A 107 -26.12 -2.34 22.12
C PRO A 107 -25.81 -3.05 23.43
N SER A 108 -25.47 -4.35 23.38
CA SER A 108 -25.07 -5.14 24.55
C SER A 108 -23.75 -4.68 25.18
N VAL A 109 -22.89 -3.98 24.43
CA VAL A 109 -21.61 -3.43 24.91
C VAL A 109 -21.76 -1.94 25.22
N TYR A 110 -22.32 -1.17 24.26
CA TYR A 110 -22.40 0.29 24.34
C TYR A 110 -23.35 0.79 25.41
N ASP A 111 -24.60 0.27 25.44
CA ASP A 111 -25.65 0.79 26.33
C ASP A 111 -25.31 0.62 27.81
N PRO A 112 -24.79 -0.53 28.29
CA PRO A 112 -24.37 -0.67 29.69
C PRO A 112 -23.23 0.30 30.05
N LEU A 113 -22.26 0.52 29.16
CA LEU A 113 -21.16 1.48 29.37
C LEU A 113 -21.69 2.91 29.45
N LEU A 114 -22.59 3.28 28.55
CA LEU A 114 -23.24 4.60 28.53
C LEU A 114 -24.02 4.83 29.84
N GLN A 115 -24.82 3.86 30.29
CA GLN A 115 -25.58 3.96 31.51
C GLN A 115 -24.67 4.07 32.74
N GLU A 116 -23.54 3.36 32.75
CA GLU A 116 -22.57 3.49 33.84
C GLU A 116 -21.94 4.88 33.89
N CYS A 117 -21.59 5.45 32.75
CA CYS A 117 -21.07 6.81 32.65
C CYS A 117 -22.09 7.86 33.09
N ILE A 118 -23.36 7.73 32.70
CA ILE A 118 -24.45 8.63 33.10
C ILE A 118 -24.67 8.53 34.60
N ARG A 119 -24.67 7.32 35.17
CA ARG A 119 -24.87 7.06 36.61
C ARG A 119 -23.75 7.66 37.46
N SER A 120 -22.50 7.55 36.99
CA SER A 120 -21.32 8.08 37.65
C SER A 120 -21.23 9.61 37.56
N LYS A 121 -22.03 10.26 36.71
CA LYS A 121 -21.99 11.72 36.38
C LYS A 121 -20.57 12.24 36.16
N GLY A 122 -19.67 11.43 35.59
CA GLY A 122 -18.28 11.77 35.37
C GLY A 122 -17.38 11.92 36.59
N ARG A 123 -17.98 12.01 37.81
CA ARG A 123 -17.26 12.33 39.06
C ARG A 123 -16.49 11.14 39.63
N ASN A 124 -16.99 9.93 39.44
CA ASN A 124 -16.51 8.71 40.07
C ASN A 124 -16.08 7.65 39.05
N LEU A 125 -15.65 8.05 37.84
CA LEU A 125 -15.21 7.10 36.83
C LEU A 125 -14.11 6.18 37.35
N LYS A 126 -13.18 6.75 38.14
CA LYS A 126 -12.08 5.98 38.76
C LYS A 126 -12.57 4.84 39.68
N THR A 127 -13.74 4.97 40.28
CA THR A 127 -14.29 3.96 41.19
C THR A 127 -15.38 3.14 40.53
N PHE A 128 -16.47 3.79 40.10
CA PHE A 128 -17.61 3.08 39.53
C PHE A 128 -17.29 2.50 38.13
N GLY A 129 -16.65 3.28 37.27
CA GLY A 129 -16.22 2.81 35.94
C GLY A 129 -15.24 1.64 36.04
N TRP A 130 -14.27 1.71 36.97
CA TRP A 130 -13.36 0.61 37.24
C TRP A 130 -14.10 -0.64 37.75
N ASN A 131 -15.00 -0.50 38.70
CA ASN A 131 -15.76 -1.63 39.24
C ASN A 131 -16.61 -2.32 38.14
N TYR A 132 -17.08 -1.56 37.17
CA TYR A 132 -17.77 -2.12 35.99
C TYR A 132 -16.79 -2.88 35.10
N VAL A 133 -15.70 -2.22 34.65
CA VAL A 133 -14.67 -2.81 33.79
C VAL A 133 -14.10 -4.08 34.39
N GLU A 134 -13.73 -4.07 35.68
CA GLU A 134 -13.14 -5.21 36.38
C GLU A 134 -14.00 -6.48 36.32
N LYS A 135 -15.31 -6.34 36.31
CA LYS A 135 -16.26 -7.46 36.18
C LYS A 135 -16.33 -8.03 34.76
N GLN A 136 -16.00 -7.22 33.76
CA GLN A 136 -16.03 -7.62 32.36
C GLN A 136 -14.70 -8.24 31.92
N LEU A 137 -13.61 -8.00 32.67
CA LEU A 137 -12.28 -8.51 32.28
C LEU A 137 -12.25 -10.04 32.27
N PRO A 138 -11.58 -10.65 31.28
CA PRO A 138 -11.37 -12.08 31.21
C PRO A 138 -10.75 -12.63 32.49
N ARG A 139 -11.20 -13.81 32.93
CA ARG A 139 -10.72 -14.41 34.19
C ARG A 139 -9.26 -14.83 34.15
N ASP A 140 -8.76 -15.14 32.99
CA ASP A 140 -7.39 -15.57 32.72
C ASP A 140 -6.38 -14.41 32.63
N TRP A 141 -6.87 -13.16 32.67
CA TRP A 141 -5.97 -12.01 32.68
C TRP A 141 -5.09 -11.97 33.91
N THR A 142 -3.79 -11.76 33.66
CA THR A 142 -2.78 -11.59 34.70
C THR A 142 -3.02 -10.33 35.53
N ALA A 143 -2.48 -10.27 36.75
CA ALA A 143 -2.54 -9.07 37.60
C ALA A 143 -2.00 -7.84 36.86
N ARG A 144 -0.91 -7.99 36.08
CA ARG A 144 -0.32 -6.91 35.27
C ARG A 144 -1.29 -6.32 34.25
N LEU A 145 -2.05 -7.16 33.53
CA LEU A 145 -3.04 -6.70 32.56
C LEU A 145 -4.18 -5.94 33.24
N ARG A 146 -4.65 -6.43 34.38
CA ARG A 146 -5.67 -5.77 35.19
C ARG A 146 -5.20 -4.44 35.76
N ASP A 147 -3.96 -4.36 36.22
CA ASP A 147 -3.35 -3.12 36.73
C ASP A 147 -3.18 -2.08 35.59
N SER A 148 -2.82 -2.51 34.39
CA SER A 148 -2.75 -1.62 33.21
C SER A 148 -4.12 -1.03 32.88
N SER A 149 -5.18 -1.83 32.91
CA SER A 149 -6.56 -1.36 32.68
C SER A 149 -7.03 -0.42 33.78
N ARG A 150 -6.73 -0.76 35.05
CA ARG A 150 -7.04 0.11 36.19
C ARG A 150 -6.30 1.43 36.12
N ALA A 151 -5.02 1.41 35.71
CA ALA A 151 -4.23 2.62 35.54
C ALA A 151 -4.81 3.53 34.45
N LEU A 152 -5.27 2.99 33.30
CA LEU A 152 -5.92 3.78 32.26
C LEU A 152 -7.13 4.56 32.81
N VAL A 153 -8.05 3.88 33.48
CA VAL A 153 -9.26 4.51 34.06
C VAL A 153 -8.88 5.51 35.17
N SER A 154 -7.88 5.17 36.01
CA SER A 154 -7.43 6.02 37.13
C SER A 154 -6.73 7.30 36.68
N ASN A 155 -6.11 7.32 35.50
CA ASN A 155 -5.48 8.51 34.94
C ASN A 155 -6.47 9.47 34.26
N TRP A 156 -7.76 9.11 34.19
CA TRP A 156 -8.78 10.04 33.69
C TRP A 156 -8.84 11.29 34.57
N PRO A 157 -8.58 12.50 34.03
CA PRO A 157 -8.60 13.74 34.82
C PRO A 157 -10.04 14.20 35.01
N ALA A 158 -10.50 14.21 36.27
CA ALA A 158 -11.78 14.83 36.60
C ALA A 158 -11.66 16.36 36.62
N ARG A 159 -12.76 17.07 36.31
CA ARG A 159 -12.78 18.54 36.27
C ARG A 159 -12.19 19.24 37.50
N ARG A 160 -12.37 18.63 38.68
CA ARG A 160 -11.88 19.18 39.95
C ARG A 160 -10.39 18.96 40.19
N ASP A 161 -9.82 17.87 39.65
CA ASP A 161 -8.48 17.43 39.98
C ASP A 161 -7.44 17.96 39.01
N MET A 162 -7.87 18.57 37.93
CA MET A 162 -7.06 19.02 36.79
C MET A 162 -5.99 18.06 36.35
N ALA A 163 -5.85 17.86 35.05
CA ALA A 163 -4.88 16.95 34.50
C ALA A 163 -3.46 17.39 34.82
N SER A 164 -2.76 16.67 35.66
CA SER A 164 -1.32 16.87 35.85
C SER A 164 -0.55 16.29 34.66
N PRO A 165 0.67 16.76 34.37
CA PRO A 165 1.50 16.15 33.35
C PRO A 165 1.66 14.64 33.48
N ALA A 166 1.78 14.14 34.72
CA ALA A 166 1.91 12.71 34.99
C ALA A 166 0.64 11.91 34.63
N GLN A 167 -0.56 12.50 34.91
CA GLN A 167 -1.82 11.87 34.53
C GLN A 167 -1.98 11.80 33.00
N VAL A 168 -1.61 12.87 32.27
CA VAL A 168 -1.64 12.87 30.81
C VAL A 168 -0.69 11.82 30.24
N GLN A 169 0.52 11.73 30.76
CA GLN A 169 1.48 10.69 30.38
C GLN A 169 0.92 9.29 30.64
N GLY A 170 0.38 9.07 31.84
CA GLY A 170 -0.20 7.78 32.21
C GLY A 170 -1.40 7.40 31.33
N LEU A 171 -2.26 8.38 30.99
CA LEU A 171 -3.40 8.19 30.10
C LEU A 171 -2.96 7.82 28.68
N LEU A 172 -2.04 8.60 28.10
CA LEU A 172 -1.52 8.34 26.75
C LEU A 172 -0.77 7.01 26.67
N LYS A 173 0.07 6.71 27.66
CA LYS A 173 0.77 5.43 27.76
C LYS A 173 -0.21 4.27 27.85
N GLY A 174 -1.27 4.43 28.65
CA GLY A 174 -2.34 3.43 28.75
C GLY A 174 -3.09 3.22 27.44
N LEU A 175 -3.09 4.20 26.53
CA LEU A 175 -3.64 4.11 25.17
C LEU A 175 -2.60 3.63 24.12
N GLY A 176 -1.39 3.29 24.53
CA GLY A 176 -0.32 2.86 23.63
C GLY A 176 0.50 3.99 23.02
N ILE A 177 0.37 5.24 23.50
CA ILE A 177 1.11 6.40 23.05
C ILE A 177 2.13 6.80 24.11
N ASP A 178 3.41 6.53 23.86
CA ASP A 178 4.48 6.89 24.78
C ASP A 178 4.90 8.36 24.64
N ALA A 179 4.73 9.13 25.66
CA ALA A 179 4.88 10.59 25.67
C ALA A 179 6.22 11.09 26.24
N GLY A 180 7.29 10.32 26.18
CA GLY A 180 8.70 10.71 26.36
C GLY A 180 9.10 11.80 27.37
N GLY A 181 8.30 12.13 28.32
CA GLY A 181 8.65 13.04 29.41
C GLY A 181 8.38 14.55 29.16
N ALA A 182 8.12 14.98 27.96
CA ALA A 182 7.89 16.40 27.68
C ALA A 182 6.41 16.74 27.46
N VAL A 183 5.66 16.83 28.57
CA VAL A 183 4.29 17.38 28.56
C VAL A 183 4.35 18.86 28.91
N LYS A 184 4.01 19.70 27.96
CA LYS A 184 3.97 21.16 28.16
C LYS A 184 2.52 21.66 28.12
N ALA A 185 2.00 22.15 29.22
CA ALA A 185 0.72 22.81 29.26
C ALA A 185 0.80 24.16 28.51
N MET A 186 -0.13 24.43 27.60
CA MET A 186 -0.11 25.64 26.78
C MET A 186 -1.18 26.67 27.12
N GLY A 187 -2.26 26.29 27.79
CA GLY A 187 -3.31 27.24 28.14
C GLY A 187 -4.40 26.60 28.97
N ARG A 188 -4.90 27.36 29.91
CA ARG A 188 -6.02 27.00 30.77
C ARG A 188 -7.14 28.02 30.60
N ARG A 189 -8.29 27.55 30.14
CA ARG A 189 -9.56 28.23 30.28
C ARG A 189 -10.42 27.45 31.27
N GLU A 190 -11.45 28.04 31.85
CA GLU A 190 -12.24 27.42 32.93
C GLU A 190 -12.79 26.03 32.58
N GLU A 191 -13.04 25.75 31.29
CA GLU A 191 -13.62 24.49 30.81
C GLU A 191 -12.72 23.74 29.83
N MET A 192 -11.50 24.21 29.56
CA MET A 192 -10.60 23.61 28.58
C MET A 192 -9.16 23.63 29.07
N TRP A 193 -8.47 22.52 28.81
CA TRP A 193 -7.03 22.41 29.04
C TRP A 193 -6.34 21.85 27.79
N GLN A 194 -5.39 22.58 27.25
CA GLN A 194 -4.61 22.16 26.09
C GLN A 194 -3.20 21.79 26.51
N VAL A 195 -2.73 20.65 26.03
CA VAL A 195 -1.45 20.06 26.34
C VAL A 195 -0.73 19.67 25.07
N THR A 196 0.53 20.02 24.95
CA THR A 196 1.40 19.58 23.87
C THR A 196 2.29 18.46 24.38
N VAL A 197 2.32 17.35 23.66
CA VAL A 197 3.06 16.15 23.99
C VAL A 197 4.03 15.81 22.87
N ARG A 198 5.26 15.42 23.20
CA ARG A 198 6.22 14.88 22.24
C ARG A 198 6.32 13.37 22.43
N PRO A 199 5.83 12.58 21.46
CA PRO A 199 5.96 11.14 21.51
C PRO A 199 7.43 10.70 21.41
N THR A 200 7.75 9.56 22.00
CA THR A 200 9.08 8.95 21.85
C THR A 200 9.15 8.05 20.62
N ALA A 201 10.36 7.87 20.09
CA ALA A 201 10.59 6.98 18.96
C ALA A 201 10.28 5.51 19.25
N ARG A 202 10.20 5.09 20.52
CA ARG A 202 9.84 3.72 20.90
C ARG A 202 8.37 3.38 20.67
N SER A 203 7.48 4.36 20.72
CA SER A 203 6.04 4.17 20.40
C SER A 203 5.79 3.94 18.91
N LEU A 204 6.79 4.11 18.06
CA LEU A 204 6.70 3.99 16.61
C LEU A 204 7.14 2.60 16.09
N ALA A 205 7.62 1.71 16.96
CA ALA A 205 8.31 0.48 16.53
C ALA A 205 7.39 -0.63 16.00
N ASP A 206 6.14 -0.68 16.47
CA ASP A 206 5.18 -1.73 16.09
C ASP A 206 3.93 -1.11 15.46
N TYR A 207 3.99 -0.90 14.15
CA TYR A 207 2.89 -0.31 13.38
C TYR A 207 1.75 -1.31 13.20
N LEU A 208 0.93 -1.46 14.22
CA LEU A 208 -0.24 -2.33 14.20
C LEU A 208 -1.43 -1.72 13.44
N HIS A 209 -1.31 -0.45 13.01
CA HIS A 209 -2.39 0.30 12.36
C HIS A 209 -1.87 1.07 11.12
N PRO A 210 -2.73 1.38 10.13
CA PRO A 210 -2.35 2.06 8.88
C PRO A 210 -2.35 3.60 8.98
N ILE A 211 -2.35 4.17 10.18
CA ILE A 211 -2.57 5.60 10.42
C ILE A 211 -1.26 6.29 10.75
N ALA A 212 -0.58 6.81 9.75
CA ALA A 212 0.74 7.42 9.88
C ALA A 212 0.77 8.63 10.85
N ALA A 213 -0.32 9.36 10.95
CA ALA A 213 -0.44 10.48 11.89
C ALA A 213 -0.27 10.06 13.37
N PHE A 214 -0.58 8.81 13.69
CA PHE A 214 -0.37 8.20 15.02
C PHE A 214 0.79 7.17 15.01
N GLY A 215 1.65 7.26 14.05
CA GLY A 215 2.84 6.42 13.85
C GLY A 215 4.06 7.25 13.44
N THR A 216 4.66 6.94 12.29
CA THR A 216 5.90 7.59 11.81
C THR A 216 5.78 9.09 11.59
N GLN A 217 4.62 9.60 11.24
CA GLN A 217 4.38 11.04 11.06
C GLN A 217 4.16 11.78 12.38
N MET A 218 4.05 11.10 13.50
CA MET A 218 3.93 11.71 14.84
C MET A 218 5.24 12.39 15.32
N LYS A 219 6.09 12.80 14.40
CA LYS A 219 7.32 13.59 14.70
C LYS A 219 7.02 15.00 15.18
N SER A 220 5.85 15.53 14.82
CA SER A 220 5.34 16.81 15.32
C SER A 220 4.73 16.65 16.70
N PRO A 221 4.74 17.69 17.53
CA PRO A 221 4.07 17.64 18.84
C PRO A 221 2.59 17.30 18.69
N LEU A 222 2.15 16.25 19.40
CA LEU A 222 0.74 15.86 19.48
C LEU A 222 -0.01 16.86 20.37
N GLN A 223 -1.12 17.38 19.89
CA GLN A 223 -2.02 18.24 20.67
C GLN A 223 -3.06 17.36 21.37
N VAL A 224 -3.16 17.53 22.67
CA VAL A 224 -4.14 16.85 23.51
C VAL A 224 -4.99 17.90 24.22
N ILE A 225 -6.31 17.77 24.08
CA ILE A 225 -7.26 18.74 24.60
C ILE A 225 -8.20 18.03 25.58
N PHE A 226 -8.40 18.62 26.73
CA PHE A 226 -9.41 18.18 27.69
C PHE A 226 -10.52 19.23 27.72
N LEU A 227 -11.74 18.81 27.44
CA LEU A 227 -12.94 19.64 27.53
C LEU A 227 -13.81 19.18 28.68
N TYR A 228 -14.20 20.12 29.54
CA TYR A 228 -15.02 19.87 30.72
C TYR A 228 -16.36 20.61 30.59
N GLY A 229 -17.40 20.01 31.13
CA GLY A 229 -18.75 20.57 31.04
C GLY A 229 -19.61 19.90 30.00
N SER A 230 -20.81 20.45 29.76
CA SER A 230 -21.74 19.92 28.77
C SER A 230 -21.66 20.74 27.50
N HIS A 231 -21.36 20.07 26.40
CA HIS A 231 -21.26 20.67 25.06
C HIS A 231 -22.25 19.99 24.12
N THR A 232 -22.95 20.75 23.32
CA THR A 232 -23.63 20.18 22.14
C THR A 232 -22.60 19.75 21.11
N PRO A 233 -22.91 18.77 20.24
CA PRO A 233 -21.99 18.36 19.18
C PRO A 233 -21.43 19.52 18.35
N GLN A 234 -22.27 20.50 18.00
CA GLN A 234 -21.83 21.69 17.25
C GLN A 234 -20.84 22.54 18.07
N GLN A 235 -21.18 22.86 19.34
CA GLN A 235 -20.29 23.63 20.20
C GLN A 235 -18.93 22.93 20.40
N LEU A 236 -18.92 21.61 20.51
CA LEU A 236 -17.70 20.83 20.63
C LEU A 236 -16.82 21.00 19.41
N VAL A 237 -17.38 20.79 18.22
CA VAL A 237 -16.66 20.95 16.95
C VAL A 237 -16.16 22.38 16.79
N ASP A 238 -17.01 23.39 17.01
CA ASP A 238 -16.66 24.82 16.89
C ASP A 238 -15.54 25.22 17.87
N THR A 239 -15.60 24.73 19.12
CA THR A 239 -14.58 24.99 20.12
C THR A 239 -13.23 24.46 19.73
N VAL A 240 -13.15 23.17 19.30
CA VAL A 240 -11.88 22.56 18.87
C VAL A 240 -11.37 23.19 17.58
N THR A 241 -12.26 23.44 16.63
CA THR A 241 -11.92 24.05 15.33
C THR A 241 -11.35 25.46 15.51
N SER A 242 -11.90 26.25 16.46
CA SER A 242 -11.41 27.60 16.77
C SER A 242 -9.97 27.65 17.28
N LEU A 243 -9.41 26.52 17.73
CA LEU A 243 -8.02 26.41 18.19
C LEU A 243 -7.00 26.40 17.05
N ASN A 244 -7.47 26.20 15.82
CA ASN A 244 -6.67 26.16 14.60
C ASN A 244 -5.40 25.28 14.73
N LEU A 245 -5.58 24.04 15.17
CA LEU A 245 -4.49 23.10 15.40
C LEU A 245 -3.93 22.64 14.05
N GLY A 246 -2.67 22.89 13.80
CA GLY A 246 -1.98 22.52 12.55
C GLY A 246 -1.75 21.01 12.35
N THR A 247 -2.11 20.19 13.34
CA THR A 247 -1.91 18.73 13.34
C THR A 247 -3.14 18.01 13.86
N MET A 248 -3.25 16.70 13.55
CA MET A 248 -4.26 15.85 14.16
C MET A 248 -4.13 15.87 15.68
N SER A 249 -5.24 15.93 16.39
CA SER A 249 -5.27 16.06 17.86
C SER A 249 -6.18 15.02 18.50
N ILE A 250 -5.99 14.79 19.79
CA ILE A 250 -6.89 13.97 20.60
C ILE A 250 -7.65 14.88 21.56
N VAL A 251 -8.98 14.77 21.53
CA VAL A 251 -9.88 15.52 22.40
C VAL A 251 -10.56 14.58 23.38
N PHE A 252 -10.27 14.76 24.65
CA PHE A 252 -10.93 14.07 25.74
C PHE A 252 -12.06 14.93 26.29
N ILE A 253 -13.26 14.36 26.42
CA ILE A 253 -14.41 15.09 26.93
C ILE A 253 -14.98 14.44 28.19
N ASP A 254 -15.39 15.27 29.14
CA ASP A 254 -15.93 14.86 30.44
C ASP A 254 -17.45 14.67 30.41
N GLN A 255 -18.00 14.26 29.27
CA GLN A 255 -19.40 13.86 29.11
C GLN A 255 -19.50 12.62 28.27
N PRO A 256 -20.42 11.70 28.58
CA PRO A 256 -20.70 10.57 27.69
C PRO A 256 -21.41 11.08 26.43
N ILE A 257 -21.06 10.53 25.28
CA ILE A 257 -21.67 10.84 23.98
C ILE A 257 -22.45 9.61 23.52
N ASP A 258 -23.70 9.80 23.14
CA ASP A 258 -24.50 8.75 22.55
C ASP A 258 -24.20 8.58 21.04
N THR A 259 -24.72 7.51 20.45
CA THR A 259 -24.48 7.20 19.04
C THR A 259 -25.06 8.25 18.08
N ALA A 260 -26.15 8.92 18.45
CA ALA A 260 -26.76 9.99 17.64
C ALA A 260 -25.87 11.22 17.61
N ALA A 261 -25.31 11.61 18.76
CA ALA A 261 -24.38 12.74 18.84
C ALA A 261 -23.07 12.44 18.09
N ARG A 262 -22.54 11.21 18.15
CA ARG A 262 -21.36 10.79 17.35
C ARG A 262 -21.63 10.94 15.87
N ARG A 263 -22.78 10.45 15.37
CA ARG A 263 -23.18 10.61 13.97
C ARG A 263 -23.25 12.08 13.54
N TYR A 264 -23.87 12.91 14.39
CA TYR A 264 -24.01 14.32 14.09
C TYR A 264 -22.66 15.05 14.04
N ILE A 265 -21.70 14.68 14.89
CA ILE A 265 -20.31 15.17 14.81
C ILE A 265 -19.68 14.78 13.47
N GLY A 266 -19.82 13.53 13.04
CA GLY A 266 -19.36 13.08 11.72
C GLY A 266 -20.02 13.87 10.58
N GLU A 267 -21.32 14.13 10.64
CA GLU A 267 -22.03 14.95 9.67
C GLU A 267 -21.47 16.38 9.59
N ILE A 268 -21.23 17.03 10.74
CA ILE A 268 -20.65 18.38 10.79
C ILE A 268 -19.29 18.41 10.12
N PHE A 269 -18.39 17.49 10.42
CA PHE A 269 -17.06 17.42 9.80
C PHE A 269 -17.13 17.33 8.29
N HIS A 270 -18.01 16.50 7.76
CA HIS A 270 -18.15 16.30 6.33
C HIS A 270 -18.91 17.40 5.60
N THR A 271 -19.71 18.19 6.32
CA THR A 271 -20.50 19.28 5.73
C THR A 271 -19.73 20.59 5.69
N GLN A 272 -18.96 20.89 6.73
CA GLN A 272 -18.30 22.19 6.87
C GLN A 272 -17.04 22.35 6.02
N LYS A 273 -16.54 21.28 5.35
CA LYS A 273 -15.30 21.29 4.53
C LYS A 273 -14.19 22.15 5.15
N THR A 274 -14.06 22.09 6.46
CA THR A 274 -13.04 22.84 7.16
C THR A 274 -11.70 22.24 6.77
N GLY A 275 -10.86 22.98 6.09
CA GLY A 275 -9.49 22.56 5.72
C GLY A 275 -8.57 22.35 6.92
N GLN A 276 -9.14 22.06 8.07
CA GLN A 276 -8.47 21.81 9.33
C GLN A 276 -8.28 20.31 9.55
N ASN A 277 -7.18 19.96 10.19
CA ASN A 277 -6.92 18.58 10.57
C ASN A 277 -8.01 18.04 11.51
N PRO A 278 -8.53 16.85 11.26
CA PRO A 278 -9.54 16.24 12.11
C PRO A 278 -8.97 15.93 13.50
N PHE A 279 -9.84 15.84 14.48
CA PHE A 279 -9.48 15.43 15.83
C PHE A 279 -10.16 14.10 16.20
N LEU A 280 -9.48 13.30 17.02
CA LEU A 280 -10.03 12.08 17.58
C LEU A 280 -10.76 12.41 18.88
N LEU A 281 -12.04 12.03 18.95
CA LEU A 281 -12.86 12.30 20.12
C LEU A 281 -12.98 11.09 21.04
N VAL A 282 -12.48 11.22 22.25
CA VAL A 282 -12.50 10.18 23.29
C VAL A 282 -13.35 10.66 24.46
N ASP A 283 -14.50 10.05 24.64
CA ASP A 283 -15.36 10.23 25.81
C ASP A 283 -15.15 9.13 26.85
N GLN A 284 -15.87 9.25 27.93
CA GLN A 284 -15.79 8.28 29.02
C GLN A 284 -16.27 6.86 28.61
N VAL A 285 -17.27 6.77 27.71
CA VAL A 285 -17.80 5.48 27.23
C VAL A 285 -16.73 4.74 26.46
N LEU A 286 -16.08 5.42 25.53
CA LEU A 286 -14.96 4.84 24.75
C LEU A 286 -13.78 4.49 25.66
N LEU A 287 -13.44 5.34 26.63
CA LEU A 287 -12.33 5.05 27.55
C LEU A 287 -12.57 3.75 28.34
N LEU A 288 -13.78 3.54 28.85
CA LEU A 288 -14.12 2.30 29.58
C LEU A 288 -14.08 1.08 28.65
N TYR A 289 -14.55 1.22 27.42
CA TYR A 289 -14.43 0.17 26.41
C TYR A 289 -12.94 -0.18 26.14
N LEU A 290 -12.09 0.83 25.92
CA LEU A 290 -10.66 0.62 25.70
C LEU A 290 -9.98 -0.05 26.91
N ALA A 291 -10.43 0.25 28.12
CA ALA A 291 -9.90 -0.39 29.33
C ALA A 291 -10.23 -1.88 29.42
N MET A 292 -11.19 -2.39 28.67
CA MET A 292 -11.49 -3.83 28.58
C MET A 292 -10.56 -4.60 27.62
N HIS A 293 -9.66 -3.90 26.92
CA HIS A 293 -8.70 -4.46 25.96
C HIS A 293 -7.26 -4.43 26.49
N GLN A 294 -6.40 -5.27 25.92
CA GLN A 294 -4.97 -5.25 26.23
C GLN A 294 -4.30 -3.96 25.77
N GLU A 295 -3.21 -3.57 26.41
CA GLU A 295 -2.51 -2.32 26.13
C GLU A 295 -2.10 -2.17 24.64
N THR A 296 -1.67 -3.26 24.01
CA THR A 296 -1.29 -3.31 22.59
C THR A 296 -2.47 -3.11 21.63
N GLU A 297 -3.69 -3.41 22.05
CA GLU A 297 -4.91 -3.32 21.26
C GLU A 297 -5.60 -1.97 21.38
N ARG A 298 -5.31 -1.19 22.44
CA ARG A 298 -6.06 0.04 22.75
C ARG A 298 -5.90 1.14 21.71
N LEU A 299 -4.70 1.35 21.19
CA LEU A 299 -4.48 2.36 20.14
C LEU A 299 -5.21 1.99 18.83
N PRO A 300 -5.05 0.78 18.27
CA PRO A 300 -5.86 0.32 17.14
C PRO A 300 -7.37 0.45 17.37
N ALA A 301 -7.86 0.04 18.55
CA ALA A 301 -9.28 0.14 18.89
C ALA A 301 -9.76 1.59 18.98
N MET A 302 -8.99 2.47 19.63
CA MET A 302 -9.29 3.90 19.69
C MET A 302 -9.39 4.52 18.29
N LEU A 303 -8.41 4.23 17.43
CA LEU A 303 -8.40 4.74 16.07
C LEU A 303 -9.62 4.25 15.27
N LYS A 304 -9.94 2.96 15.33
CA LYS A 304 -11.12 2.39 14.67
C LYS A 304 -12.44 2.96 15.19
N CYS A 305 -12.53 3.29 16.49
CA CYS A 305 -13.75 3.84 17.08
C CYS A 305 -13.91 5.35 16.87
N THR A 306 -12.86 6.08 16.46
CA THR A 306 -12.90 7.55 16.34
C THR A 306 -12.75 8.05 14.92
N LEU A 307 -11.87 7.45 14.11
CA LEU A 307 -11.59 7.87 12.73
C LEU A 307 -12.81 7.84 11.80
N PRO A 308 -13.77 6.88 11.93
CA PRO A 308 -14.97 6.88 11.09
C PRO A 308 -15.78 8.18 11.14
N TYR A 309 -15.63 8.95 12.20
CA TYR A 309 -16.30 10.26 12.37
C TYR A 309 -15.42 11.45 11.94
N THR A 310 -14.33 11.20 11.19
CA THR A 310 -13.39 12.23 10.74
C THR A 310 -13.20 12.20 9.23
N THR A 311 -12.38 13.12 8.70
CA THR A 311 -12.04 13.25 7.27
C THR A 311 -10.58 12.86 7.00
N TYR A 312 -10.03 11.88 7.70
CA TYR A 312 -8.65 11.47 7.51
C TYR A 312 -8.45 10.75 6.18
N GLN A 313 -7.33 11.06 5.48
CA GLN A 313 -6.92 10.44 4.22
C GLN A 313 -5.61 9.66 4.40
N PRO A 314 -5.65 8.32 4.53
CA PRO A 314 -4.44 7.50 4.69
C PRO A 314 -3.72 7.22 3.39
N PHE A 315 -4.42 7.25 2.25
CA PHE A 315 -3.86 6.94 0.95
C PHE A 315 -3.16 8.14 0.33
N VAL A 316 -2.15 7.89 -0.50
CA VAL A 316 -1.41 8.91 -1.22
C VAL A 316 -1.86 9.01 -2.67
N ARG A 317 -1.92 10.24 -3.19
CA ARG A 317 -2.33 10.51 -4.57
C ARG A 317 -1.22 10.18 -5.56
N ASP A 318 -0.02 10.67 -5.29
CA ASP A 318 1.13 10.53 -6.17
C ASP A 318 2.13 9.52 -5.61
N GLY A 319 2.75 8.73 -6.50
CA GLY A 319 3.81 7.82 -6.09
C GLY A 319 4.97 8.61 -5.47
N GLY A 320 5.36 8.25 -4.26
CA GLY A 320 6.41 8.90 -3.49
C GLY A 320 6.65 8.10 -2.22
N SER A 321 7.22 8.76 -1.21
CA SER A 321 7.43 8.15 0.11
C SER A 321 6.09 7.68 0.69
N THR A 322 5.99 6.40 0.94
CA THR A 322 4.83 5.77 1.58
C THR A 322 5.13 5.66 3.07
N ALA A 323 4.17 6.06 3.90
CA ALA A 323 4.32 5.89 5.35
C ALA A 323 4.52 4.40 5.70
N ASP A 324 5.34 4.14 6.69
CA ASP A 324 5.68 2.79 7.13
C ASP A 324 4.44 1.96 7.51
N GLU A 325 3.41 2.62 8.04
CA GLU A 325 2.13 2.01 8.42
C GLU A 325 1.29 1.53 7.21
N MET A 326 1.55 2.12 6.04
CA MET A 326 0.91 1.77 4.77
C MET A 326 1.77 0.81 3.93
N PHE A 327 2.90 0.35 4.47
CA PHE A 327 3.77 -0.61 3.82
C PHE A 327 3.24 -2.02 4.07
N CYS A 328 2.64 -2.63 3.06
CA CYS A 328 2.07 -3.96 3.12
C CYS A 328 2.90 -4.97 2.31
N GLY A 329 3.03 -6.17 2.84
CA GLY A 329 3.78 -7.25 2.21
C GLY A 329 5.30 -7.01 2.19
N ARG A 330 5.99 -7.69 1.25
CA ARG A 330 7.42 -7.52 0.99
C ARG A 330 8.34 -7.90 2.16
N ALA A 331 7.88 -8.72 3.09
CA ALA A 331 8.70 -9.14 4.23
C ALA A 331 9.96 -9.89 3.77
N THR A 332 9.82 -10.78 2.80
CA THR A 332 10.92 -11.56 2.22
C THR A 332 11.90 -10.69 1.44
N GLU A 333 11.37 -9.77 0.60
CA GLU A 333 12.20 -8.83 -0.14
C GLU A 333 12.94 -7.89 0.80
N LEU A 334 12.27 -7.39 1.84
CA LEU A 334 12.89 -6.54 2.85
C LEU A 334 13.99 -7.28 3.60
N ALA A 335 13.74 -8.52 4.03
CA ALA A 335 14.74 -9.36 4.69
C ALA A 335 15.96 -9.58 3.78
N THR A 336 15.74 -9.84 2.48
CA THR A 336 16.80 -10.03 1.48
C THR A 336 17.64 -8.75 1.29
N ILE A 337 17.02 -7.56 1.34
CA ILE A 337 17.75 -6.28 1.24
C ILE A 337 18.55 -5.99 2.51
N ILE A 338 17.99 -6.28 3.68
CA ILE A 338 18.64 -6.04 4.98
C ILE A 338 19.77 -7.02 5.24
N ASP A 339 19.65 -8.28 4.80
CA ASP A 339 20.70 -9.28 5.00
C ASP A 339 22.03 -8.82 4.37
N PRO A 340 23.13 -8.72 5.12
CA PRO A 340 24.45 -8.36 4.59
C PRO A 340 24.91 -9.21 3.40
N ASN A 341 24.47 -10.47 3.31
CA ASN A 341 24.77 -11.40 2.21
C ASN A 341 23.67 -11.42 1.14
N GLY A 342 22.57 -10.73 1.35
CA GLY A 342 21.43 -10.70 0.45
C GLY A 342 21.67 -9.91 -0.84
N ALA A 343 20.60 -9.67 -1.61
CA ALA A 343 20.68 -9.02 -2.91
C ALA A 343 21.31 -7.62 -2.83
N CYS A 344 22.18 -7.33 -3.80
CA CYS A 344 22.74 -6.01 -4.05
C CYS A 344 22.10 -5.32 -5.26
N VAL A 345 21.28 -6.03 -6.01
CA VAL A 345 20.60 -5.53 -7.22
C VAL A 345 19.11 -5.73 -7.05
N VAL A 346 18.33 -4.65 -7.17
CA VAL A 346 16.88 -4.65 -7.12
C VAL A 346 16.33 -4.02 -8.40
N TYR A 347 15.40 -4.69 -9.04
CA TYR A 347 14.79 -4.17 -10.27
C TYR A 347 13.30 -4.55 -10.35
N GLY A 348 12.58 -3.90 -11.26
CA GLY A 348 11.16 -4.16 -11.46
C GLY A 348 10.48 -2.94 -12.09
N GLY A 349 9.24 -3.10 -12.51
CA GLY A 349 8.46 -2.05 -13.15
C GLY A 349 8.25 -0.79 -12.28
N ARG A 350 7.71 0.25 -12.90
CA ARG A 350 7.31 1.47 -12.17
C ARG A 350 6.18 1.16 -11.20
N GLN A 351 6.15 1.90 -10.06
CA GLN A 351 5.10 1.81 -9.03
C GLN A 351 4.89 0.45 -8.34
N LEU A 352 5.87 -0.45 -8.47
CA LEU A 352 5.89 -1.70 -7.72
C LEU A 352 6.39 -1.55 -6.27
N GLY A 353 6.76 -0.33 -5.86
CA GLY A 353 7.14 -0.03 -4.48
C GLY A 353 8.62 -0.24 -4.17
N LYS A 354 9.53 -0.16 -5.16
CA LYS A 354 11.00 -0.25 -4.95
C LYS A 354 11.48 0.81 -3.96
N THR A 355 11.14 2.08 -4.22
CA THR A 355 11.49 3.21 -3.36
C THR A 355 11.02 3.01 -1.92
N ALA A 356 9.75 2.67 -1.72
CA ALA A 356 9.20 2.40 -0.39
C ALA A 356 9.92 1.24 0.33
N LEU A 357 10.32 0.22 -0.42
CA LEU A 357 11.07 -0.92 0.11
C LEU A 357 12.49 -0.50 0.57
N LEU A 358 13.18 0.34 -0.20
CA LEU A 358 14.49 0.85 0.16
C LEU A 358 14.42 1.84 1.34
N GLU A 359 13.44 2.73 1.37
CA GLU A 359 13.21 3.63 2.51
C GLU A 359 12.88 2.84 3.79
N ARG A 360 12.10 1.76 3.66
CA ARG A 360 11.81 0.86 4.77
C ARG A 360 13.06 0.14 5.26
N ALA A 361 13.94 -0.31 4.36
CA ALA A 361 15.23 -0.89 4.72
C ALA A 361 16.13 0.14 5.43
N GLU A 362 16.16 1.39 4.97
CA GLU A 362 16.88 2.49 5.64
C GLU A 362 16.41 2.64 7.09
N SER A 363 15.11 2.76 7.31
CA SER A 363 14.56 2.97 8.66
C SER A 363 14.83 1.79 9.60
N ARG A 364 14.88 0.56 9.09
CA ARG A 364 15.13 -0.65 9.88
C ARG A 364 16.62 -0.87 10.20
N CYS A 365 17.51 -0.48 9.28
CA CYS A 365 18.96 -0.70 9.44
C CYS A 365 19.67 0.45 10.17
N SER A 366 19.11 1.67 10.17
CA SER A 366 19.75 2.83 10.79
C SER A 366 19.62 2.80 12.31
N LYS A 367 20.76 2.62 13.01
CA LYS A 367 20.88 2.64 14.48
C LYS A 367 22.13 3.45 14.85
N PRO A 368 22.05 4.80 14.78
CA PRO A 368 23.22 5.67 14.96
C PRO A 368 23.90 5.54 16.32
N GLU A 369 23.18 5.10 17.34
CA GLU A 369 23.72 4.78 18.67
C GLU A 369 24.73 3.62 18.63
N ASN A 370 24.59 2.71 17.70
CA ASN A 370 25.47 1.55 17.48
C ASN A 370 26.48 1.81 16.35
N LYS A 371 26.58 3.03 15.83
CA LYS A 371 27.37 3.40 14.66
C LYS A 371 27.01 2.57 13.41
N ALA A 372 25.75 2.14 13.34
CA ALA A 372 25.14 1.47 12.21
C ALA A 372 24.30 2.48 11.43
N TYR A 373 24.66 2.72 10.18
CA TYR A 373 24.01 3.72 9.33
C TYR A 373 23.37 3.06 8.11
N ALA A 374 22.21 3.54 7.74
CA ALA A 374 21.63 3.25 6.44
C ALA A 374 21.31 4.57 5.74
N VAL A 375 21.62 4.64 4.46
CA VAL A 375 21.46 5.85 3.65
C VAL A 375 20.76 5.47 2.34
N TYR A 376 19.53 5.90 2.21
CA TYR A 376 18.81 5.89 0.94
C TYR A 376 19.15 7.15 0.15
N SER A 377 19.48 6.99 -1.11
CA SER A 377 19.82 8.08 -2.03
C SER A 377 19.22 7.79 -3.41
N THR A 378 18.76 8.82 -4.09
CA THR A 378 18.29 8.72 -5.47
C THR A 378 19.20 9.49 -6.40
N ILE A 379 19.67 8.86 -7.47
CA ILE A 379 20.57 9.44 -8.47
C ILE A 379 19.89 9.61 -9.83
N ILE A 380 18.60 9.97 -9.79
CA ILE A 380 17.78 10.18 -10.99
C ILE A 380 18.42 11.20 -11.95
N ARG A 381 18.43 10.89 -13.24
CA ARG A 381 18.96 11.73 -14.33
C ARG A 381 20.46 12.04 -14.26
N GLN A 382 21.21 11.41 -13.36
CA GLN A 382 22.65 11.59 -13.30
C GLN A 382 23.34 10.66 -14.29
N LYS A 383 24.17 11.26 -15.14
CA LYS A 383 24.85 10.57 -16.23
C LYS A 383 26.37 10.49 -16.05
N SER A 384 26.90 11.06 -14.96
CA SER A 384 28.32 11.00 -14.68
C SER A 384 28.60 10.46 -13.28
N GLU A 385 29.75 9.81 -13.10
CA GLU A 385 30.20 9.32 -11.79
C GLU A 385 30.32 10.44 -10.76
N ALA A 386 30.82 11.63 -11.20
CA ALA A 386 31.01 12.78 -10.32
C ALA A 386 29.69 13.31 -9.76
N GLU A 387 28.65 13.46 -10.59
CA GLU A 387 27.32 13.89 -10.15
C GLU A 387 26.69 12.88 -9.17
N ALA A 388 26.82 11.59 -9.47
CA ALA A 388 26.33 10.53 -8.60
C ALA A 388 27.02 10.57 -7.23
N VAL A 389 28.35 10.70 -7.22
CA VAL A 389 29.15 10.79 -5.99
C VAL A 389 28.80 12.03 -5.18
N GLU A 390 28.64 13.19 -5.82
CA GLU A 390 28.26 14.44 -5.12
C GLU A 390 26.92 14.26 -4.37
N THR A 391 25.94 13.67 -5.02
CA THR A 391 24.63 13.38 -4.41
C THR A 391 24.77 12.40 -3.25
N LEU A 392 25.51 11.31 -3.44
CA LEU A 392 25.75 10.33 -2.38
C LEU A 392 26.43 10.94 -1.16
N LEU A 393 27.45 11.80 -1.36
CA LEU A 393 28.12 12.50 -0.28
C LEU A 393 27.20 13.44 0.50
N ALA A 394 26.35 14.19 -0.22
CA ALA A 394 25.35 15.07 0.38
C ALA A 394 24.34 14.29 1.24
N ASP A 395 23.82 13.19 0.71
CA ASP A 395 22.84 12.35 1.40
C ASP A 395 23.46 11.63 2.60
N ILE A 396 24.67 11.09 2.47
CA ILE A 396 25.41 10.48 3.60
C ILE A 396 25.56 11.51 4.72
N LYS A 397 26.03 12.71 4.42
CA LYS A 397 26.20 13.76 5.43
C LYS A 397 24.87 14.14 6.08
N ARG A 398 23.83 14.35 5.29
CA ARG A 398 22.49 14.76 5.76
C ARG A 398 21.86 13.69 6.65
N LYS A 399 21.81 12.44 6.18
CA LYS A 399 21.09 11.35 6.86
C LYS A 399 21.83 10.78 8.06
N THR A 400 23.14 10.96 8.12
CA THR A 400 23.93 10.61 9.30
C THR A 400 24.14 11.78 10.28
N GLU A 401 23.42 12.89 10.08
CA GLU A 401 23.55 14.12 10.89
C GLU A 401 25.01 14.62 11.01
N GLY A 402 25.79 14.41 9.95
CA GLY A 402 27.19 14.76 9.92
C GLY A 402 28.15 13.83 10.69
N LYS A 403 27.64 12.74 11.29
CA LYS A 403 28.49 11.74 11.99
C LYS A 403 29.41 10.98 11.04
N VAL A 404 28.96 10.79 9.79
CA VAL A 404 29.76 10.27 8.68
C VAL A 404 30.06 11.46 7.75
N ALA A 405 31.22 12.11 7.96
CA ALA A 405 31.64 13.27 7.18
C ALA A 405 32.75 12.87 6.21
N LEU A 406 32.41 12.79 4.93
CA LEU A 406 33.36 12.53 3.85
C LEU A 406 33.81 13.84 3.20
N LYS A 407 35.07 13.88 2.75
CA LYS A 407 35.60 15.01 1.98
C LYS A 407 35.05 14.95 0.56
N PRO A 408 34.86 16.11 -0.08
CA PRO A 408 34.48 16.15 -1.50
C PRO A 408 35.42 15.31 -2.36
N CYS A 409 34.87 14.51 -3.24
CA CYS A 409 35.57 13.67 -4.20
C CYS A 409 34.71 13.45 -5.43
N GLY A 410 35.32 13.08 -6.56
CA GLY A 410 34.64 12.94 -7.85
C GLY A 410 34.42 11.51 -8.31
N THR A 411 34.90 10.50 -7.55
CA THR A 411 34.82 9.10 -7.94
C THR A 411 34.33 8.21 -6.81
N LEU A 412 33.63 7.12 -7.13
CA LEU A 412 33.23 6.09 -6.17
C LEU A 412 34.44 5.46 -5.50
N ARG A 413 35.58 5.35 -6.19
CA ARG A 413 36.83 4.86 -5.65
C ARG A 413 37.33 5.71 -4.48
N GLU A 414 37.35 7.03 -4.63
CA GLU A 414 37.78 7.95 -3.58
C GLU A 414 36.82 7.95 -2.39
N MET A 415 35.51 7.92 -2.67
CA MET A 415 34.46 7.80 -1.65
C MET A 415 34.64 6.50 -0.84
N CYS A 416 34.79 5.36 -1.52
CA CYS A 416 34.98 4.06 -0.88
C CYS A 416 36.29 4.00 -0.05
N ALA A 417 37.38 4.63 -0.51
CA ALA A 417 38.61 4.71 0.23
C ALA A 417 38.46 5.51 1.54
N GLN A 418 37.64 6.55 1.56
CA GLN A 418 37.31 7.29 2.76
C GLN A 418 36.47 6.47 3.73
N LEU A 419 35.42 5.80 3.22
CA LEU A 419 34.57 4.89 4.01
C LEU A 419 35.38 3.74 4.62
N SER A 420 36.28 3.10 3.84
CA SER A 420 37.18 2.03 4.33
C SER A 420 37.97 2.46 5.54
N ARG A 421 38.54 3.66 5.52
CA ARG A 421 39.26 4.22 6.68
C ARG A 421 38.37 4.39 7.90
N MET A 422 37.11 4.83 7.71
CA MET A 422 36.16 5.01 8.81
C MET A 422 35.74 3.66 9.42
N PHE A 423 35.62 2.60 8.61
CA PHE A 423 35.44 1.24 9.12
C PHE A 423 36.65 0.77 9.91
N MET A 424 37.89 0.97 9.39
CA MET A 424 39.14 0.58 10.07
C MET A 424 39.35 1.32 11.43
N THR A 425 38.88 2.56 11.52
CA THR A 425 38.99 3.36 12.77
C THR A 425 37.80 3.14 13.72
N GLY A 426 36.84 2.30 13.38
CA GLY A 426 35.65 2.00 14.18
C GLY A 426 34.69 3.20 14.33
N GLN A 427 34.77 4.16 13.42
CA GLN A 427 33.76 5.24 13.32
C GLN A 427 32.45 4.74 12.74
N ILE A 428 32.52 3.73 11.86
CA ILE A 428 31.40 3.00 11.30
C ILE A 428 31.54 1.52 11.66
N VAL A 429 30.47 0.92 12.19
CA VAL A 429 30.39 -0.53 12.46
C VAL A 429 29.69 -1.24 11.32
N SER A 430 28.59 -0.68 10.83
CA SER A 430 27.91 -1.17 9.62
C SER A 430 27.31 -0.02 8.82
N MET A 431 27.23 -0.20 7.50
CA MET A 431 26.61 0.79 6.62
C MET A 431 25.88 0.11 5.46
N HIS A 432 24.62 0.52 5.26
CA HIS A 432 23.81 0.17 4.08
C HIS A 432 23.67 1.41 3.20
N LEU A 433 24.18 1.35 1.97
CA LEU A 433 24.02 2.37 0.96
C LEU A 433 22.99 1.91 -0.06
N LEU A 434 21.80 2.52 -0.06
CA LEU A 434 20.65 2.15 -0.86
C LEU A 434 20.46 3.19 -1.96
N ILE A 435 20.81 2.84 -3.21
CA ILE A 435 20.87 3.78 -4.34
C ILE A 435 19.72 3.44 -5.29
N ASP A 436 18.79 4.37 -5.45
CA ASP A 436 17.61 4.23 -6.30
C ASP A 436 17.74 5.03 -7.60
N GLU A 437 16.95 4.65 -8.61
CA GLU A 437 16.88 5.30 -9.93
C GLU A 437 18.24 5.38 -10.64
N VAL A 438 18.97 4.25 -10.63
CA VAL A 438 20.35 4.17 -11.19
C VAL A 438 20.39 4.02 -12.71
N ASP A 439 19.25 3.98 -13.42
CA ASP A 439 19.17 3.59 -14.83
C ASP A 439 19.99 4.50 -15.76
N ASP A 440 19.92 5.82 -15.60
CA ASP A 440 20.69 6.76 -16.41
C ASP A 440 22.19 6.64 -16.16
N PHE A 441 22.58 6.47 -14.90
CA PHE A 441 23.98 6.25 -14.52
C PHE A 441 24.52 4.95 -15.11
N LEU A 442 23.77 3.84 -15.00
CA LEU A 442 24.16 2.55 -15.59
C LEU A 442 24.26 2.62 -17.10
N GLY A 443 23.34 3.34 -17.74
CA GLY A 443 23.41 3.59 -19.19
C GLY A 443 24.71 4.30 -19.61
N ALA A 444 25.10 5.33 -18.84
CA ALA A 444 26.29 6.12 -19.12
C ALA A 444 27.61 5.35 -18.95
N ILE A 445 27.67 4.37 -18.02
CA ILE A 445 28.88 3.57 -17.74
C ILE A 445 28.89 2.19 -18.39
N ALA A 446 27.91 1.90 -19.25
CA ALA A 446 27.78 0.61 -19.93
C ALA A 446 29.00 0.30 -20.82
N ASP A 447 29.48 1.29 -21.58
CA ASP A 447 30.66 1.17 -22.46
C ASP A 447 31.95 0.91 -21.68
N GLU A 448 32.00 1.28 -20.38
CA GLU A 448 33.10 1.00 -19.47
C GLU A 448 32.97 -0.38 -18.77
N ALA A 449 32.03 -1.22 -19.25
CA ALA A 449 31.72 -2.51 -18.64
C ALA A 449 31.39 -2.39 -17.12
N TYR A 450 30.74 -1.30 -16.73
CA TYR A 450 30.33 -0.99 -15.35
C TYR A 450 31.47 -0.91 -14.34
N ARG A 451 32.70 -0.68 -14.77
CA ARG A 451 33.90 -0.60 -13.88
C ARG A 451 33.79 0.44 -12.76
N PRO A 452 33.12 1.60 -12.93
CA PRO A 452 32.93 2.54 -11.83
C PRO A 452 32.26 1.97 -10.58
N ILE A 453 31.47 0.90 -10.68
CA ILE A 453 30.81 0.24 -9.54
C ILE A 453 31.77 -0.70 -8.76
N GLN A 454 32.88 -1.14 -9.36
CA GLN A 454 33.80 -2.09 -8.73
C GLN A 454 34.28 -1.67 -7.32
N PRO A 455 34.57 -0.39 -7.02
CA PRO A 455 34.97 0.02 -5.68
C PRO A 455 33.93 -0.30 -4.59
N LEU A 456 32.63 -0.25 -4.90
CA LEU A 456 31.57 -0.63 -3.96
C LEU A 456 31.62 -2.15 -3.65
N VAL A 457 31.86 -2.97 -4.67
CA VAL A 457 32.04 -4.42 -4.52
C VAL A 457 33.26 -4.75 -3.68
N ASP A 458 34.36 -4.04 -3.93
CA ASP A 458 35.61 -4.23 -3.21
C ASP A 458 35.46 -3.83 -1.73
N LEU A 459 34.85 -2.68 -1.44
CA LEU A 459 34.59 -2.22 -0.07
C LEU A 459 33.68 -3.20 0.68
N LYS A 460 32.62 -3.75 0.03
CA LYS A 460 31.78 -4.80 0.63
C LYS A 460 32.60 -6.00 1.06
N ARG A 461 33.52 -6.46 0.23
CA ARG A 461 34.41 -7.60 0.51
C ARG A 461 35.42 -7.28 1.60
N GLU A 462 36.09 -6.14 1.54
CA GLU A 462 37.05 -5.68 2.52
C GLU A 462 36.46 -5.58 3.93
N THR A 463 35.24 -5.09 4.04
CA THR A 463 34.54 -4.93 5.32
C THR A 463 33.82 -6.21 5.78
N LYS A 464 33.99 -7.34 5.09
CA LYS A 464 33.32 -8.62 5.36
C LYS A 464 31.78 -8.45 5.46
N ASN A 465 31.21 -7.73 4.48
CA ASN A 465 29.80 -7.40 4.36
C ASN A 465 29.23 -6.46 5.46
N ASN A 466 30.08 -5.82 6.30
CA ASN A 466 29.64 -4.74 7.17
C ASN A 466 29.25 -3.47 6.37
N PHE A 467 29.88 -3.26 5.22
CA PHE A 467 29.36 -2.37 4.19
C PHE A 467 28.52 -3.20 3.20
N LYS A 468 27.30 -2.77 3.00
CA LYS A 468 26.42 -3.28 1.97
C LYS A 468 25.92 -2.14 1.11
N PHE A 469 25.84 -2.36 -0.19
CA PHE A 469 25.14 -1.45 -1.09
C PHE A 469 24.05 -2.19 -1.85
N VAL A 470 23.01 -1.47 -2.23
CA VAL A 470 21.91 -1.96 -3.07
C VAL A 470 21.72 -0.90 -4.16
N ILE A 471 21.73 -1.34 -5.40
CA ILE A 471 21.36 -0.53 -6.56
C ILE A 471 19.97 -0.94 -7.04
N ALA A 472 19.10 0.03 -7.24
CA ALA A 472 17.73 -0.22 -7.68
C ALA A 472 17.39 0.62 -8.92
N GLY A 473 16.67 0.01 -9.85
CA GLY A 473 16.28 0.69 -11.07
C GLY A 473 15.27 -0.09 -11.90
N LEU A 474 15.18 0.23 -13.17
CA LEU A 474 14.22 -0.31 -14.13
C LEU A 474 14.92 -1.30 -15.09
N HIS A 475 14.76 -1.05 -16.39
CA HIS A 475 15.23 -1.94 -17.46
C HIS A 475 16.76 -1.94 -17.64
N ASN A 476 17.46 -0.82 -17.42
CA ASN A 476 18.92 -0.78 -17.57
C ASN A 476 19.62 -1.65 -16.52
N VAL A 477 19.07 -1.74 -15.33
CA VAL A 477 19.54 -2.69 -14.30
C VAL A 477 19.36 -4.14 -14.77
N CYS A 478 18.22 -4.46 -15.40
CA CYS A 478 17.96 -5.78 -15.96
C CYS A 478 18.94 -6.11 -17.10
N ARG A 479 19.18 -5.19 -18.02
CA ARG A 479 20.15 -5.31 -19.11
C ARG A 479 21.58 -5.48 -18.62
N ALA A 480 22.01 -4.65 -17.67
CA ALA A 480 23.33 -4.76 -17.07
C ALA A 480 23.56 -6.15 -16.44
N LYS A 481 22.55 -6.66 -15.75
CA LYS A 481 22.53 -8.03 -15.22
C LYS A 481 22.70 -9.07 -16.33
N ASN A 482 21.97 -8.93 -17.43
CA ASN A 482 21.97 -9.91 -18.53
C ASN A 482 23.27 -9.84 -19.33
N ALA A 483 23.77 -8.66 -19.63
CA ALA A 483 25.01 -8.43 -20.39
C ALA A 483 26.26 -8.99 -19.68
N THR A 484 26.25 -9.07 -18.35
CA THR A 484 27.43 -9.44 -17.56
C THR A 484 27.28 -10.77 -16.83
N ARG A 485 26.32 -11.61 -17.23
CA ARG A 485 25.94 -12.85 -16.53
C ARG A 485 27.07 -13.83 -16.25
N ALA A 486 28.06 -13.94 -17.14
CA ALA A 486 29.11 -14.96 -17.03
C ALA A 486 30.38 -14.50 -16.29
N ASN A 487 30.86 -13.25 -16.50
CA ASN A 487 32.18 -12.80 -15.99
C ASN A 487 32.20 -11.31 -15.58
N GLY A 488 31.06 -10.64 -15.49
CA GLY A 488 31.00 -9.20 -15.18
C GLY A 488 30.82 -8.90 -13.69
N ILE A 489 30.81 -7.60 -13.38
CA ILE A 489 30.63 -7.07 -12.02
C ILE A 489 29.30 -7.56 -11.42
N PHE A 490 28.21 -7.58 -12.19
CA PHE A 490 26.90 -8.05 -11.74
C PHE A 490 26.86 -9.52 -11.34
N GLY A 491 27.75 -10.37 -11.92
CA GLY A 491 27.91 -11.77 -11.50
C GLY A 491 28.44 -11.92 -10.07
N GLN A 492 29.14 -10.90 -9.55
CA GLN A 492 29.67 -10.87 -8.17
C GLN A 492 28.66 -10.34 -7.15
N LEU A 493 27.52 -9.78 -7.58
CA LEU A 493 26.53 -9.13 -6.71
C LEU A 493 25.46 -10.09 -6.16
N GLY A 494 25.59 -11.37 -6.45
CA GLY A 494 24.62 -12.39 -6.04
C GLY A 494 23.37 -12.42 -6.93
N ARG A 495 22.31 -13.07 -6.43
CA ARG A 495 21.04 -13.18 -7.17
C ARG A 495 20.30 -11.84 -7.11
N PRO A 496 19.98 -11.22 -8.24
CA PRO A 496 19.16 -10.01 -8.28
C PRO A 496 17.75 -10.26 -7.75
N LEU A 497 17.16 -9.26 -7.12
CA LEU A 497 15.80 -9.27 -6.59
C LEU A 497 14.87 -8.56 -7.56
N CYS A 498 13.95 -9.30 -8.17
CA CYS A 498 12.89 -8.72 -9.01
C CYS A 498 11.66 -8.38 -8.15
N ILE A 499 11.26 -7.13 -8.15
CA ILE A 499 10.05 -6.66 -7.46
C ILE A 499 8.85 -6.84 -8.38
N LYS A 500 7.98 -7.76 -8.02
CA LYS A 500 6.74 -8.10 -8.75
C LYS A 500 5.55 -7.32 -8.17
N PRO A 501 4.37 -7.31 -8.80
CA PRO A 501 3.14 -6.84 -8.17
C PRO A 501 2.90 -7.49 -6.80
N LEU A 502 2.08 -6.87 -5.96
CA LEU A 502 1.73 -7.44 -4.65
C LEU A 502 1.01 -8.78 -4.82
N SER A 503 1.12 -9.63 -3.81
CA SER A 503 0.23 -10.79 -3.70
C SER A 503 -1.22 -10.31 -3.54
N PRO A 504 -2.22 -11.12 -3.88
CA PRO A 504 -3.61 -10.75 -3.64
C PRO A 504 -3.90 -10.40 -2.18
N THR A 505 -3.32 -11.14 -1.24
CA THR A 505 -3.46 -10.92 0.19
C THR A 505 -2.91 -9.56 0.60
N ASP A 506 -1.69 -9.23 0.20
CA ASP A 506 -1.06 -7.93 0.50
C ASP A 506 -1.81 -6.76 -0.15
N ALA A 507 -2.25 -6.94 -1.39
CA ALA A 507 -3.03 -5.94 -2.11
C ALA A 507 -4.40 -5.69 -1.44
N MET A 508 -5.06 -6.76 -0.98
CA MET A 508 -6.28 -6.66 -0.18
C MET A 508 -6.03 -5.93 1.14
N GLN A 509 -4.94 -6.24 1.84
CA GLN A 509 -4.56 -5.56 3.08
C GLN A 509 -4.31 -4.07 2.86
N LEU A 510 -3.54 -3.73 1.83
CA LEU A 510 -3.23 -2.34 1.49
C LEU A 510 -4.48 -1.50 1.28
N LEU A 511 -5.52 -2.08 0.68
CA LEU A 511 -6.78 -1.38 0.41
C LEU A 511 -7.77 -1.47 1.59
N SER A 512 -8.03 -2.67 2.08
CA SER A 512 -9.15 -2.92 3.02
C SER A 512 -8.84 -2.47 4.44
N LYS A 513 -7.59 -2.63 4.90
CA LYS A 513 -7.22 -2.29 6.28
C LYS A 513 -7.40 -0.79 6.56
N PRO A 514 -6.87 0.15 5.75
CA PRO A 514 -7.12 1.56 5.98
C PRO A 514 -8.60 1.94 5.88
N LEU A 515 -9.34 1.37 4.92
CA LEU A 515 -10.78 1.63 4.78
C LEU A 515 -11.56 1.23 6.03
N ARG A 516 -11.24 0.10 6.66
CA ARG A 516 -11.87 -0.32 7.92
C ARG A 516 -11.63 0.68 9.05
N TYR A 517 -10.45 1.30 9.13
CA TYR A 517 -10.18 2.37 10.10
C TYR A 517 -10.99 3.63 9.84
N LEU A 518 -11.36 3.87 8.58
CA LEU A 518 -12.24 4.97 8.19
C LEU A 518 -13.74 4.63 8.29
N GLY A 519 -14.08 3.44 8.73
CA GLY A 519 -15.47 2.99 8.86
C GLY A 519 -16.10 2.50 7.56
N PHE A 520 -15.28 2.01 6.60
CA PHE A 520 -15.77 1.39 5.37
C PHE A 520 -15.41 -0.09 5.29
N ARG A 521 -16.29 -0.87 4.65
CA ARG A 521 -16.06 -2.28 4.35
C ARG A 521 -16.34 -2.59 2.89
N ILE A 522 -15.53 -3.48 2.35
CA ILE A 522 -15.75 -4.12 1.06
C ILE A 522 -16.19 -5.55 1.36
N ASP A 523 -17.50 -5.74 1.50
CA ASP A 523 -18.07 -7.04 1.90
C ASP A 523 -18.26 -7.99 0.73
N ARG A 524 -18.22 -7.46 -0.52
CA ARG A 524 -18.42 -8.26 -1.73
C ARG A 524 -17.08 -8.58 -2.39
N TYR A 525 -16.73 -9.85 -2.45
CA TYR A 525 -15.54 -10.31 -3.16
C TYR A 525 -15.47 -9.85 -4.63
N PRO A 526 -16.57 -9.82 -5.42
CA PRO A 526 -16.49 -9.28 -6.77
C PRO A 526 -16.03 -7.82 -6.86
N HIS A 527 -16.38 -6.98 -5.89
CA HIS A 527 -15.87 -5.60 -5.83
C HIS A 527 -14.36 -5.58 -5.65
N LEU A 528 -13.87 -6.38 -4.71
CA LEU A 528 -12.45 -6.48 -4.43
C LEU A 528 -11.69 -7.04 -5.65
N GLU A 529 -12.19 -8.10 -6.26
CA GLU A 529 -11.63 -8.65 -7.50
C GLU A 529 -11.58 -7.61 -8.61
N THR A 530 -12.66 -6.86 -8.82
CA THR A 530 -12.72 -5.79 -9.81
C THR A 530 -11.64 -4.73 -9.55
N ILE A 531 -11.48 -4.28 -8.31
CA ILE A 531 -10.48 -3.29 -7.94
C ILE A 531 -9.07 -3.83 -8.19
N LEU A 532 -8.76 -5.03 -7.67
CA LEU A 532 -7.45 -5.64 -7.77
C LEU A 532 -7.06 -5.94 -9.22
N THR A 533 -8.02 -6.42 -10.02
CA THR A 533 -7.78 -6.69 -11.43
C THR A 533 -7.53 -5.41 -12.23
N ASN A 534 -8.27 -4.35 -12.00
CA ASN A 534 -8.08 -3.09 -12.73
C ASN A 534 -6.81 -2.35 -12.28
N THR A 535 -6.40 -2.49 -11.04
CA THR A 535 -5.15 -1.91 -10.52
C THR A 535 -3.92 -2.78 -10.74
N ASN A 536 -4.09 -3.99 -11.30
CA ASN A 536 -3.03 -4.96 -11.58
C ASN A 536 -2.17 -5.31 -10.35
N TYR A 537 -2.71 -5.22 -9.14
CA TYR A 537 -2.00 -5.43 -7.87
C TYR A 537 -0.79 -4.50 -7.67
N TYR A 538 -0.71 -3.39 -8.40
CA TYR A 538 0.36 -2.40 -8.26
C TYR A 538 0.09 -1.54 -7.03
N PRO A 539 0.99 -1.53 -6.03
CA PRO A 539 0.75 -0.78 -4.79
C PRO A 539 0.54 0.73 -5.04
N GLY A 540 1.27 1.33 -5.97
CA GLY A 540 1.08 2.74 -6.29
C GLY A 540 -0.27 3.07 -6.94
N ILE A 541 -0.81 2.17 -7.77
CA ILE A 541 -2.14 2.34 -8.38
C ILE A 541 -3.24 2.07 -7.33
N LEU A 542 -3.04 1.07 -6.46
CA LEU A 542 -3.96 0.78 -5.35
C LEU A 542 -4.06 1.94 -4.36
N GLN A 543 -2.94 2.59 -4.04
CA GLN A 543 -2.91 3.79 -3.21
C GLN A 543 -3.72 4.92 -3.86
N PHE A 544 -3.51 5.16 -5.15
CA PHE A 544 -4.24 6.18 -5.88
C PHE A 544 -5.74 5.85 -5.99
N PHE A 545 -6.08 4.59 -6.25
CA PHE A 545 -7.47 4.12 -6.22
C PHE A 545 -8.11 4.38 -4.84
N GLY A 546 -7.44 3.96 -3.76
CA GLY A 546 -7.90 4.20 -2.40
C GLY A 546 -8.07 5.69 -2.08
N TYR A 547 -7.17 6.54 -2.58
CA TYR A 547 -7.27 7.99 -2.46
C TYR A 547 -8.57 8.51 -3.10
N ILE A 548 -8.82 8.18 -4.38
CA ILE A 548 -10.04 8.63 -5.10
C ILE A 548 -11.29 8.04 -4.45
N LEU A 549 -11.24 6.79 -3.99
CA LEU A 549 -12.35 6.15 -3.31
C LEU A 549 -12.74 6.93 -2.04
N VAL A 550 -11.77 7.24 -1.18
CA VAL A 550 -12.02 8.01 0.05
C VAL A 550 -12.55 9.42 -0.27
N GLU A 551 -12.00 10.11 -1.27
CA GLU A 551 -12.49 11.41 -1.72
C GLU A 551 -13.96 11.33 -2.22
N THR A 552 -14.26 10.30 -3.02
CA THR A 552 -15.63 10.07 -3.53
C THR A 552 -16.61 9.76 -2.39
N LEU A 553 -16.19 8.91 -1.45
CA LEU A 553 -16.98 8.56 -0.29
C LEU A 553 -17.17 9.76 0.63
N THR A 554 -16.12 10.53 0.89
CA THR A 554 -16.18 11.74 1.72
C THR A 554 -17.19 12.76 1.19
N GLY A 555 -17.28 12.94 -0.13
CA GLY A 555 -18.28 13.82 -0.75
C GLY A 555 -19.74 13.39 -0.52
N GLN A 556 -19.97 12.13 -0.13
CA GLN A 556 -21.30 11.53 0.09
C GLN A 556 -21.63 11.30 1.56
N TYR A 557 -20.68 11.48 2.48
CA TYR A 557 -20.81 11.14 3.89
C TYR A 557 -22.02 11.74 4.58
N ALA A 558 -22.33 13.00 4.32
CA ALA A 558 -23.47 13.66 4.93
C ALA A 558 -24.80 12.92 4.69
N LYS A 559 -24.93 12.21 3.56
CA LYS A 559 -26.12 11.39 3.26
C LYS A 559 -26.14 10.11 4.11
N TYR A 560 -24.98 9.51 4.38
CA TYR A 560 -24.90 8.28 5.18
C TYR A 560 -25.25 8.55 6.64
N TYR A 561 -24.71 9.61 7.23
CA TYR A 561 -24.98 9.95 8.64
C TYR A 561 -26.41 10.42 8.87
N ARG A 562 -27.11 10.94 7.84
CA ARG A 562 -28.52 11.33 7.92
C ARG A 562 -29.49 10.17 7.81
N ALA A 563 -29.10 9.03 7.27
CA ALA A 563 -29.96 7.86 7.17
C ALA A 563 -30.33 7.34 8.55
N ALA A 564 -31.50 6.76 8.70
CA ALA A 564 -32.00 6.23 9.97
C ALA A 564 -31.06 5.20 10.60
N ASP A 565 -30.38 4.38 9.76
CA ASP A 565 -29.43 3.35 10.14
C ASP A 565 -27.95 3.79 9.93
N GLY A 566 -27.72 5.10 9.88
CA GLY A 566 -26.48 5.71 9.41
C GLY A 566 -25.32 5.64 10.39
N ASN A 567 -24.98 4.47 10.93
CA ASN A 567 -23.73 4.26 11.67
C ASN A 567 -22.69 3.56 10.76
N PRO A 568 -21.40 3.97 10.82
CA PRO A 568 -20.34 3.13 10.28
C PRO A 568 -20.33 1.74 10.98
N PRO A 569 -19.78 0.70 10.36
CA PRO A 569 -19.11 0.70 9.08
C PRO A 569 -20.09 0.67 7.90
N PHE A 570 -19.79 1.47 6.88
CA PHE A 570 -20.58 1.52 5.66
C PHE A 570 -20.01 0.55 4.61
N THR A 571 -20.88 -0.25 4.00
CA THR A 571 -20.47 -1.16 2.93
C THR A 571 -20.37 -0.41 1.60
N LEU A 572 -19.29 -0.65 0.85
CA LEU A 572 -19.10 -0.12 -0.50
C LEU A 572 -20.18 -0.65 -1.44
N ARG A 573 -20.83 0.25 -2.19
CA ARG A 573 -21.90 -0.07 -3.13
C ARG A 573 -21.43 -0.06 -4.58
N ASP A 574 -22.18 -0.75 -5.46
CA ASP A 574 -21.89 -0.84 -6.90
C ASP A 574 -21.80 0.54 -7.58
N ASP A 575 -22.69 1.49 -7.21
CA ASP A 575 -22.70 2.84 -7.76
C ASP A 575 -21.44 3.64 -7.38
N GLN A 576 -20.93 3.44 -6.18
CA GLN A 576 -19.72 4.09 -5.70
C GLN A 576 -18.47 3.51 -6.35
N LEU A 577 -18.40 2.19 -6.45
CA LEU A 577 -17.32 1.52 -7.15
C LEU A 577 -17.30 1.95 -8.62
N GLY A 578 -18.46 1.96 -9.29
CA GLY A 578 -18.60 2.43 -10.66
C GLY A 578 -18.15 3.87 -10.85
N ALA A 579 -18.49 4.77 -9.91
CA ALA A 579 -18.06 6.16 -9.96
C ALA A 579 -16.53 6.31 -9.88
N VAL A 580 -15.86 5.53 -9.03
CA VAL A 580 -14.39 5.54 -8.90
C VAL A 580 -13.74 4.92 -10.13
N MET A 581 -14.24 3.77 -10.60
CA MET A 581 -13.70 3.06 -11.76
C MET A 581 -13.82 3.86 -13.07
N ASN A 582 -14.88 4.67 -13.18
CA ASN A 582 -15.09 5.56 -14.33
C ASN A 582 -14.46 6.95 -14.14
N SER A 583 -13.72 7.18 -13.07
CA SER A 583 -13.00 8.43 -12.84
C SER A 583 -11.99 8.67 -13.95
N ALA A 584 -12.08 9.85 -14.60
CA ALA A 584 -11.13 10.24 -15.64
C ALA A 584 -9.68 10.31 -15.10
N ASP A 585 -9.50 10.77 -13.87
CA ASP A 585 -8.19 10.87 -13.23
C ASP A 585 -7.57 9.48 -12.99
N LEU A 586 -8.35 8.50 -12.53
CA LEU A 586 -7.88 7.14 -12.33
C LEU A 586 -7.49 6.49 -13.66
N ASN A 587 -8.37 6.55 -14.65
CA ASN A 587 -8.14 5.97 -15.97
C ASN A 587 -6.92 6.60 -16.65
N LYS A 588 -6.80 7.94 -16.58
CA LYS A 588 -5.62 8.64 -17.08
C LYS A 588 -4.35 8.18 -16.35
N SER A 589 -4.38 8.10 -15.03
CA SER A 589 -3.22 7.68 -14.25
C SER A 589 -2.79 6.24 -14.59
N ILE A 590 -3.73 5.32 -14.79
CA ILE A 590 -3.42 3.94 -15.19
C ILE A 590 -2.81 3.93 -16.60
N LYS A 591 -3.41 4.67 -17.55
CA LYS A 591 -2.90 4.80 -18.94
C LYS A 591 -1.48 5.37 -18.96
N ASP A 592 -1.26 6.51 -18.30
CA ASP A 592 0.04 7.18 -18.29
C ASP A 592 1.14 6.28 -17.70
N LYS A 593 0.84 5.59 -16.60
CA LYS A 593 1.82 4.71 -15.93
C LYS A 593 2.18 3.49 -16.76
N PHE A 594 1.21 2.93 -17.45
CA PHE A 594 1.44 1.82 -18.38
C PHE A 594 2.26 2.28 -19.58
N ARG A 595 1.90 3.42 -20.18
CA ARG A 595 2.62 4.04 -21.29
C ARG A 595 4.06 4.34 -20.92
N TRP A 596 4.34 4.95 -19.77
CA TRP A 596 5.71 5.22 -19.32
C TRP A 596 6.56 3.95 -19.15
N SER A 597 5.94 2.79 -18.89
CA SER A 597 6.67 1.53 -18.85
C SER A 597 7.01 1.01 -20.23
N LEU A 598 6.15 1.26 -21.22
CA LEU A 598 6.40 0.92 -22.63
C LEU A 598 7.43 1.86 -23.28
N GLU A 599 7.44 3.13 -22.89
CA GLU A 599 8.39 4.16 -23.41
C GLU A 599 9.83 3.97 -22.90
N LEU A 600 10.09 2.99 -22.02
CA LEU A 600 11.46 2.67 -21.60
C LEU A 600 12.33 2.14 -22.74
N ASP A 601 11.73 1.49 -23.73
CA ASP A 601 12.37 1.03 -24.96
C ASP A 601 11.34 1.08 -26.09
N PRO A 602 11.64 1.70 -27.23
CA PRO A 602 10.74 1.73 -28.39
C PRO A 602 10.25 0.35 -28.80
N ARG A 603 11.10 -0.66 -28.67
CA ARG A 603 10.77 -2.07 -29.02
C ARG A 603 9.68 -2.65 -28.11
N TYR A 604 9.62 -2.27 -26.83
CA TYR A 604 8.55 -2.72 -25.94
C TYR A 604 7.18 -2.23 -26.39
N PHE A 605 7.14 -0.97 -26.82
CA PHE A 605 5.91 -0.36 -27.28
C PHE A 605 5.41 -1.03 -28.55
N MET A 606 6.31 -1.34 -29.49
CA MET A 606 5.95 -1.99 -30.74
C MET A 606 5.58 -3.47 -30.54
N ILE A 607 6.30 -4.22 -29.70
CA ILE A 607 5.92 -5.60 -29.33
C ILE A 607 4.52 -5.63 -28.69
N ALA A 608 4.22 -4.69 -27.78
CA ALA A 608 2.90 -4.59 -27.19
C ALA A 608 1.80 -4.31 -28.20
N ARG A 609 2.08 -3.47 -29.22
CA ARG A 609 1.18 -3.22 -30.35
C ARG A 609 0.98 -4.47 -31.22
N CYS A 610 2.04 -5.21 -31.58
CA CYS A 610 1.91 -6.46 -32.33
C CYS A 610 1.00 -7.45 -31.58
N ILE A 611 1.19 -7.62 -30.28
CA ILE A 611 0.32 -8.48 -29.46
C ILE A 611 -1.12 -7.96 -29.46
N THR A 612 -1.34 -6.64 -29.39
CA THR A 612 -2.68 -6.05 -29.42
C THR A 612 -3.35 -6.25 -30.78
N MET A 613 -2.60 -6.13 -31.87
CA MET A 613 -3.10 -6.44 -33.22
C MET A 613 -3.56 -7.90 -33.33
N LEU A 614 -2.77 -8.84 -32.82
CA LEU A 614 -3.16 -10.26 -32.79
C LEU A 614 -4.46 -10.48 -32.00
N TYR A 615 -4.71 -9.75 -30.91
CA TYR A 615 -6.01 -9.79 -30.21
C TYR A 615 -7.17 -9.28 -31.06
N HIS A 616 -6.95 -8.30 -31.95
CA HIS A 616 -7.98 -7.82 -32.85
C HIS A 616 -8.17 -8.73 -34.06
N ILE A 617 -7.09 -9.29 -34.61
CA ILE A 617 -7.16 -10.25 -35.72
C ILE A 617 -7.93 -11.53 -35.33
N PHE A 618 -7.71 -12.01 -34.10
CA PHE A 618 -8.38 -13.20 -33.58
C PHE A 618 -9.59 -12.85 -32.72
N GLU A 619 -10.38 -11.84 -33.10
CA GLU A 619 -11.48 -11.32 -32.27
C GLU A 619 -12.57 -12.38 -31.95
N GLU A 620 -12.85 -13.30 -32.87
CA GLU A 620 -13.82 -14.41 -32.69
C GLU A 620 -13.33 -15.44 -31.67
N ASP A 621 -12.00 -15.60 -31.49
CA ASP A 621 -11.38 -16.53 -30.54
C ASP A 621 -10.64 -15.78 -29.39
N ARG A 622 -11.00 -14.51 -29.17
CA ARG A 622 -10.36 -13.61 -28.19
C ARG A 622 -10.27 -14.21 -26.78
N ALA A 623 -11.29 -14.98 -26.40
CA ALA A 623 -11.29 -15.66 -25.10
C ALA A 623 -10.22 -16.75 -25.02
N SER A 624 -10.02 -17.53 -26.07
CA SER A 624 -8.96 -18.54 -26.15
C SER A 624 -7.57 -17.92 -26.21
N CYS A 625 -7.38 -16.88 -27.04
CA CYS A 625 -6.12 -16.16 -27.17
C CYS A 625 -5.73 -15.44 -25.88
N SER A 626 -6.70 -14.93 -25.11
CA SER A 626 -6.42 -14.19 -23.87
C SER A 626 -5.75 -15.05 -22.79
N TRP A 627 -5.88 -16.35 -22.82
CA TRP A 627 -5.24 -17.22 -21.82
C TRP A 627 -4.06 -18.03 -22.39
N ARG A 628 -4.08 -18.42 -23.66
CA ARG A 628 -2.95 -19.13 -24.31
C ARG A 628 -1.77 -18.20 -24.58
N GLY A 629 -2.03 -16.94 -24.90
CA GLY A 629 -1.04 -16.03 -25.43
C GLY A 629 -0.66 -16.36 -26.86
N PHE A 630 0.28 -15.63 -27.40
CA PHE A 630 0.80 -15.78 -28.76
C PHE A 630 2.24 -16.25 -28.73
N SER A 631 2.64 -17.04 -29.71
CA SER A 631 4.01 -17.49 -29.83
C SER A 631 4.93 -16.33 -30.25
N VAL A 632 6.23 -16.50 -30.04
CA VAL A 632 7.24 -15.53 -30.52
C VAL A 632 7.14 -15.36 -32.02
N GLU A 633 6.90 -16.46 -32.74
CA GLU A 633 6.74 -16.47 -34.19
C GLU A 633 5.53 -15.66 -34.68
N ASP A 634 4.38 -15.76 -33.99
CA ASP A 634 3.20 -14.98 -34.33
C ASP A 634 3.49 -13.47 -34.19
N ILE A 635 4.18 -13.08 -33.09
CA ILE A 635 4.50 -11.68 -32.80
C ILE A 635 5.54 -11.16 -33.80
N MET A 636 6.56 -11.96 -34.15
CA MET A 636 7.55 -11.62 -35.17
C MET A 636 6.88 -11.47 -36.55
N GLY A 637 5.96 -12.38 -36.91
CA GLY A 637 5.22 -12.31 -38.18
C GLY A 637 4.50 -10.98 -38.37
N VAL A 638 3.80 -10.51 -37.32
CA VAL A 638 3.16 -9.18 -37.37
C VAL A 638 4.21 -8.06 -37.56
N ALA A 639 5.34 -8.13 -36.85
CA ALA A 639 6.38 -7.11 -36.96
C ALA A 639 7.00 -7.09 -38.38
N GLU A 640 7.16 -8.24 -39.05
CA GLU A 640 7.63 -8.39 -40.43
C GLU A 640 6.59 -7.88 -41.44
N ASP A 641 5.30 -8.25 -41.26
CA ASP A 641 4.22 -7.85 -42.18
C ASP A 641 4.02 -6.32 -42.21
N TYR A 642 4.24 -5.65 -41.09
CA TYR A 642 4.10 -4.20 -40.95
C TYR A 642 5.43 -3.45 -41.05
N HIS A 643 6.54 -4.12 -41.38
CA HIS A 643 7.88 -3.52 -41.57
C HIS A 643 8.28 -2.58 -40.43
N ILE A 644 8.22 -3.07 -39.19
CA ILE A 644 8.50 -2.27 -38.00
C ILE A 644 10.00 -2.07 -37.83
N HIS A 645 10.51 -0.89 -38.15
CA HIS A 645 11.95 -0.58 -38.27
C HIS A 645 12.75 -0.94 -37.01
N CYS A 646 12.27 -0.57 -35.80
CA CYS A 646 13.01 -0.87 -34.57
C CYS A 646 13.05 -2.37 -34.20
N LEU A 647 12.30 -3.20 -34.91
CA LEU A 647 12.26 -4.65 -34.75
C LEU A 647 12.90 -5.39 -35.94
N GLU A 648 13.28 -4.69 -37.00
CA GLU A 648 14.04 -5.26 -38.13
C GLU A 648 15.38 -5.79 -37.63
N ASN A 649 15.76 -6.97 -38.11
CA ASN A 649 17.00 -7.65 -37.72
C ASN A 649 17.14 -8.07 -36.26
N VAL A 650 16.08 -7.98 -35.46
CA VAL A 650 16.04 -8.51 -34.09
C VAL A 650 15.90 -10.04 -34.15
N SER A 651 16.85 -10.76 -33.58
CA SER A 651 16.81 -12.22 -33.57
C SER A 651 15.70 -12.75 -32.65
N LYS A 652 15.21 -13.98 -32.94
CA LYS A 652 14.22 -14.65 -32.07
C LYS A 652 14.67 -14.69 -30.60
N THR A 653 15.96 -14.90 -30.34
CA THR A 653 16.51 -14.91 -28.99
C THR A 653 16.40 -13.53 -28.32
N GLU A 654 16.62 -12.46 -29.05
CA GLU A 654 16.47 -11.10 -28.55
C GLU A 654 14.98 -10.75 -28.30
N TYR A 655 14.05 -11.20 -29.18
CA TYR A 655 12.62 -11.09 -28.90
C TYR A 655 12.23 -11.75 -27.57
N ILE A 656 12.71 -12.97 -27.32
CA ILE A 656 12.48 -13.67 -26.07
C ILE A 656 13.02 -12.86 -24.88
N ILE A 657 14.23 -12.32 -24.99
CA ILE A 657 14.83 -11.49 -23.93
C ILE A 657 13.99 -10.24 -23.67
N LEU A 658 13.58 -9.51 -24.72
CA LEU A 658 12.77 -8.31 -24.60
C LEU A 658 11.41 -8.63 -23.97
N MET A 659 10.75 -9.69 -24.41
CA MET A 659 9.45 -10.07 -23.86
C MET A 659 9.56 -10.60 -22.42
N ASP A 660 10.62 -11.32 -22.07
CA ASP A 660 10.86 -11.73 -20.69
C ASP A 660 11.15 -10.52 -19.79
N GLU A 661 11.85 -9.49 -20.27
CA GLU A 661 11.99 -8.20 -19.57
C GLU A 661 10.62 -7.54 -19.36
N MET A 662 9.75 -7.54 -20.36
CA MET A 662 8.39 -6.99 -20.25
C MET A 662 7.52 -7.80 -19.27
N VAL A 663 7.74 -9.12 -19.17
CA VAL A 663 7.08 -9.97 -18.15
C VAL A 663 7.57 -9.59 -16.73
N GLU A 664 8.88 -9.43 -16.55
CA GLU A 664 9.45 -8.99 -15.26
C GLU A 664 8.95 -7.60 -14.85
N MET A 665 8.73 -6.71 -15.82
CA MET A 665 8.13 -5.39 -15.56
C MET A 665 6.60 -5.42 -15.34
N GLY A 666 5.96 -6.57 -15.53
CA GLY A 666 4.52 -6.73 -15.36
C GLY A 666 3.66 -6.20 -16.51
N ILE A 667 4.23 -5.96 -17.67
CA ILE A 667 3.54 -5.55 -18.91
C ILE A 667 2.90 -6.77 -19.58
N LEU A 668 3.71 -7.82 -19.76
CA LEU A 668 3.27 -9.08 -20.32
C LEU A 668 3.05 -10.14 -19.24
N GLY A 669 2.32 -11.18 -19.58
CA GLY A 669 2.21 -12.43 -18.86
C GLY A 669 2.74 -13.58 -19.73
N LYS A 670 3.32 -14.59 -19.11
CA LYS A 670 3.83 -15.80 -19.77
C LYS A 670 2.98 -16.99 -19.32
N PRO A 671 1.96 -17.36 -20.10
CA PRO A 671 1.02 -18.43 -19.71
C PRO A 671 1.68 -19.80 -19.58
N ASP A 672 2.68 -20.07 -20.44
CA ASP A 672 3.47 -21.29 -20.43
C ASP A 672 4.96 -20.92 -20.54
N GLU A 673 5.72 -21.22 -19.51
CA GLU A 673 7.16 -20.96 -19.49
C GLU A 673 7.95 -21.79 -20.50
N SER A 674 7.47 -23.00 -20.82
CA SER A 674 8.13 -23.91 -21.75
C SER A 674 7.85 -23.59 -23.21
N ALA A 675 6.71 -23.02 -23.53
CA ALA A 675 6.26 -22.76 -24.90
C ALA A 675 6.65 -21.37 -25.43
N HIS A 676 7.28 -20.51 -24.64
CA HIS A 676 7.58 -19.12 -24.99
C HIS A 676 6.38 -18.42 -25.61
N THR A 677 5.22 -18.54 -24.95
CA THR A 677 4.00 -17.81 -25.32
C THR A 677 3.84 -16.60 -24.42
N TYR A 678 3.40 -15.48 -25.02
CA TYR A 678 3.27 -14.20 -24.34
C TYR A 678 1.89 -13.61 -24.60
N ARG A 679 1.36 -12.93 -23.59
CA ARG A 679 0.09 -12.20 -23.67
C ARG A 679 0.22 -10.85 -22.97
N LEU A 680 -0.66 -9.91 -23.29
CA LEU A 680 -0.81 -8.77 -22.38
C LEU A 680 -1.26 -9.31 -21.02
N ARG A 681 -0.64 -8.80 -19.96
CA ARG A 681 -0.95 -9.27 -18.60
C ARG A 681 -2.45 -9.10 -18.27
N ARG A 682 -3.10 -8.13 -18.92
CA ARG A 682 -4.52 -7.83 -18.78
C ARG A 682 -5.18 -7.50 -20.10
N ASN A 683 -6.40 -7.99 -20.28
CA ASN A 683 -7.20 -7.67 -21.47
C ASN A 683 -7.56 -6.18 -21.55
N SER A 684 -7.65 -5.48 -20.39
CA SER A 684 -7.86 -4.03 -20.37
C SER A 684 -6.70 -3.23 -20.96
N PHE A 685 -5.50 -3.81 -21.09
CA PHE A 685 -4.38 -3.16 -21.73
C PHE A 685 -4.52 -3.12 -23.27
N VAL A 686 -5.30 -4.05 -23.86
CA VAL A 686 -5.66 -3.99 -25.27
C VAL A 686 -6.29 -2.63 -25.60
N ASP A 687 -7.30 -2.23 -24.82
CA ASP A 687 -8.01 -0.97 -25.03
C ASP A 687 -7.14 0.28 -24.74
N ILE A 688 -6.07 0.11 -23.93
CA ILE A 688 -5.12 1.19 -23.62
C ILE A 688 -4.10 1.39 -24.75
N ILE A 689 -3.64 0.29 -25.37
CA ILE A 689 -2.62 0.32 -26.44
C ILE A 689 -3.25 0.71 -27.75
N GLY A 690 -4.43 0.19 -28.10
CA GLY A 690 -5.14 0.54 -29.31
C GLY A 690 -6.56 -0.01 -29.32
N GLU A 691 -7.54 0.89 -29.51
CA GLU A 691 -8.98 0.54 -29.43
C GLU A 691 -9.47 -0.23 -30.67
N SER A 692 -8.76 -0.14 -31.82
CA SER A 692 -9.11 -0.81 -33.07
C SER A 692 -7.88 -1.13 -33.91
N LEU A 693 -8.03 -2.07 -34.84
CA LEU A 693 -6.98 -2.44 -35.78
C LEU A 693 -6.53 -1.23 -36.62
N ASP A 694 -7.49 -0.47 -37.16
CA ASP A 694 -7.21 0.72 -37.97
C ASP A 694 -6.40 1.78 -37.24
N SER A 695 -6.68 1.97 -35.93
CA SER A 695 -5.93 2.89 -35.06
C SER A 695 -4.49 2.42 -34.84
N LEU A 696 -4.30 1.12 -34.62
CA LEU A 696 -2.98 0.51 -34.43
C LEU A 696 -2.14 0.58 -35.69
N GLU A 697 -2.73 0.31 -36.87
CA GLU A 697 -2.06 0.42 -38.16
C GLU A 697 -1.60 1.84 -38.44
N ALA A 698 -2.47 2.83 -38.23
CA ALA A 698 -2.13 4.24 -38.39
C ALA A 698 -0.97 4.66 -37.45
N ASP A 699 -1.00 4.19 -36.22
CA ASP A 699 0.03 4.48 -35.24
C ASP A 699 1.39 3.82 -35.59
N ILE A 700 1.39 2.58 -36.09
CA ILE A 700 2.61 1.90 -36.52
C ILE A 700 3.23 2.62 -37.75
N ILE A 701 2.41 2.99 -38.74
CA ILE A 701 2.87 3.72 -39.90
C ILE A 701 3.45 5.09 -39.50
N SER A 702 2.80 5.81 -38.60
CA SER A 702 3.28 7.10 -38.08
C SER A 702 4.65 7.00 -37.43
N ASN A 703 4.85 5.98 -36.55
CA ASN A 703 6.13 5.80 -35.88
C ASN A 703 7.25 5.33 -36.81
N ASN A 704 6.93 4.57 -37.87
CA ASN A 704 7.93 4.21 -38.89
C ASN A 704 8.37 5.40 -39.74
N THR A 705 7.61 6.50 -39.77
CA THR A 705 7.93 7.71 -40.58
C THR A 705 8.66 8.79 -39.76
N GLU A 706 8.66 8.73 -38.45
CA GLU A 706 9.32 9.69 -37.54
C GLU A 706 10.79 9.31 -37.20
N GLU A 707 11.24 8.08 -37.50
CA GLU A 707 12.65 7.63 -37.44
C GLU A 707 13.33 7.70 -38.80
#